data_761b7c505b0c9d0a0c74f58fe75d0b72
#
_entry.id   761b7c505b0c9d0a0c74f58fe75d0b72
#
_cell.length_a   1.000
_cell.length_b   1.000
_cell.length_c   1.000
_cell.angle_alpha   90.00
_cell.angle_beta   90.00
_cell.angle_gamma   90.00
#
_symmetry.space_group_name_H-M   'P 1'
#
loop_
_entity.id
_entity.type
_entity.pdbx_description
1 polymer ?
#
loop_
_entity_poly.entity_id
_entity_poly.type
_entity_poly.pdbx_seq_one_letter_code
_entity_poly.pdbx_strand_id
1 'polypeptide(L)'
;MAAVSDDLDQMPVIRDIADFDQSSGNALERLVFNNRLPMIVVCAIITVVLGFVAATRLELNASFEKTLPHGQPYIKNYLTYQKELRGLGNALRVVVENADGDIFDPRYLEVLKQINDELFLTPGVDRAWVKSLWTPAVRWTEVTEEGFRGGPVMPDSYDGSAKTVEQLKQNIARSGIVGSLVANNFKSSMVFVPLLAKDPATGKRIDYHALTKLLDDKIRDKYELAKGVDDKTLAKGAPPGIKVHTIGFAKLVGDLIDGMFKVMMFFAAAAGIATAIIYLYTRCVRSTSLVIACSIVAVIWQLGLISLFGFELDPFSILVPFLVFAIGVSHAAQKMNGIMQDIGRGTHKLVAARYTFRRLFLAGLTALLADAVGFGVLMVIDIPVIQDLALTASIGVAVLIFTNLLLLPVLLSYAGVSAEAAQRSLHAEQDQTSGQGLGALWTFLHKFTTRPWAIGAISVSAVLAIIGFIVSLNLQIGDLDPGAPELRPDSRYNKDNAYITANYALSSDQFAVIVKTEAEGCLKYPTLVEADRLAWLMRQQPGVQTTVSLVDAVRQITAGSFEGNPKWLTINRNQDVLNYAAQQASTNNPDLFNTNCSVMPVIAYLRDHKAGTLERMVDATADFAEKHNDKDRQFLLVAGTAGIEAATNIVVKQANRTMLLYVYAAVIVLCFITFRSWRAVVVAVVPLALTSILCEALMVVLGIGVKVATLPVIALGVGIGVDYALYLLSVQLAQQRKGLPLGEAYKKAVQFTGKVVALVGITLAAGVITWAWSPIKFQADMGILLTFMFLWNMIGALVLIPSLSHFLLPTSVVQKRG
;
A
#
# COMPACT_ATOMS: atom_id res chain seq x y z
N MET A 1 20.90 -37.46 -10.94
CA MET A 1 21.00 -36.74 -9.62
C MET A 1 20.18 -37.43 -8.52
N ALA A 2 20.28 -38.72 -8.36
CA ALA A 2 19.41 -39.49 -7.45
C ALA A 2 20.17 -40.41 -6.47
N ALA A 3 21.43 -40.10 -6.13
CA ALA A 3 22.22 -41.00 -5.30
C ALA A 3 22.91 -40.35 -4.07
N VAL A 4 22.30 -39.31 -3.47
CA VAL A 4 22.90 -38.64 -2.27
C VAL A 4 21.93 -38.62 -1.08
N SER A 5 20.81 -39.36 -1.10
CA SER A 5 19.76 -39.18 -0.10
C SER A 5 19.77 -40.15 1.09
N ASP A 6 20.60 -41.16 1.14
CA ASP A 6 20.36 -42.28 2.09
C ASP A 6 20.97 -42.14 3.47
N ASP A 7 21.89 -41.21 3.73
CA ASP A 7 22.59 -41.15 5.03
C ASP A 7 22.63 -39.75 5.71
N LEU A 8 21.75 -38.82 5.35
CA LEU A 8 21.81 -37.43 5.83
C LEU A 8 21.54 -37.26 7.36
N ASP A 9 20.90 -38.22 8.01
CA ASP A 9 20.56 -38.14 9.45
C ASP A 9 21.57 -38.81 10.38
N GLN A 10 22.47 -39.62 9.85
CA GLN A 10 23.51 -40.29 10.61
C GLN A 10 24.92 -39.91 10.09
N MET A 11 25.11 -38.64 9.84
CA MET A 11 26.43 -38.17 9.47
C MET A 11 27.41 -38.43 10.60
N PRO A 12 28.58 -39.01 10.36
CA PRO A 12 29.54 -39.34 11.41
C PRO A 12 29.99 -38.10 12.16
N VAL A 13 30.12 -38.19 13.46
CA VAL A 13 30.67 -37.13 14.28
C VAL A 13 32.18 -37.03 14.02
N ILE A 14 32.61 -36.04 13.25
CA ILE A 14 34.00 -35.78 12.92
C ILE A 14 34.48 -34.63 13.79
N ARG A 15 35.37 -34.91 14.73
CA ARG A 15 35.90 -33.95 15.71
C ARG A 15 37.10 -33.18 15.15
N ASP A 16 37.97 -33.86 14.38
CA ASP A 16 39.13 -33.26 13.73
C ASP A 16 38.84 -33.07 12.23
N ILE A 17 39.27 -31.92 11.69
CA ILE A 17 39.11 -31.59 10.27
C ILE A 17 39.97 -32.49 9.39
N ALA A 18 41.07 -33.08 9.94
CA ALA A 18 41.93 -34.01 9.23
C ALA A 18 41.19 -35.31 8.82
N ASP A 19 40.22 -35.74 9.60
CA ASP A 19 39.42 -36.95 9.34
C ASP A 19 38.30 -36.73 8.31
N PHE A 20 38.11 -35.47 7.85
CA PHE A 20 37.05 -35.10 6.92
C PHE A 20 37.52 -35.05 5.48
N ASP A 21 36.92 -35.85 4.62
CA ASP A 21 37.18 -35.82 3.17
C ASP A 21 36.60 -34.53 2.55
N GLN A 22 37.49 -33.55 2.28
CA GLN A 22 37.13 -32.27 1.67
C GLN A 22 36.67 -32.41 0.19
N SER A 23 36.93 -33.52 -0.48
CA SER A 23 36.47 -33.80 -1.82
C SER A 23 35.04 -34.34 -1.85
N SER A 24 34.49 -34.70 -0.67
CA SER A 24 33.12 -35.18 -0.50
C SER A 24 32.08 -34.08 -0.77
N GLY A 25 30.85 -34.47 -1.15
CA GLY A 25 29.73 -33.53 -1.38
C GLY A 25 29.60 -33.10 -2.83
N ASN A 26 28.60 -32.25 -3.09
CA ASN A 26 28.30 -31.77 -4.45
C ASN A 26 29.27 -30.65 -4.90
N ALA A 27 29.28 -30.35 -6.22
CA ALA A 27 30.21 -29.40 -6.81
C ALA A 27 30.04 -27.97 -6.20
N LEU A 28 28.81 -27.56 -5.90
CA LEU A 28 28.52 -26.24 -5.30
C LEU A 28 29.05 -26.15 -3.87
N GLU A 29 28.85 -27.20 -3.07
CA GLU A 29 29.40 -27.27 -1.71
C GLU A 29 30.91 -27.12 -1.69
N ARG A 30 31.61 -27.88 -2.59
CA ARG A 30 33.06 -27.81 -2.76
C ARG A 30 33.51 -26.42 -3.19
N LEU A 31 32.84 -25.82 -4.17
CA LEU A 31 33.14 -24.45 -4.62
C LEU A 31 33.08 -23.45 -3.45
N VAL A 32 32.00 -23.52 -2.65
CA VAL A 32 31.75 -22.57 -1.55
C VAL A 32 32.71 -22.80 -0.38
N PHE A 33 32.81 -24.03 0.12
CA PHE A 33 33.55 -24.30 1.37
C PHE A 33 35.06 -24.49 1.18
N ASN A 34 35.53 -24.85 -0.03
CA ASN A 34 36.95 -24.88 -0.31
C ASN A 34 37.53 -23.48 -0.62
N ASN A 35 36.65 -22.49 -1.00
CA ASN A 35 37.04 -21.12 -1.33
C ASN A 35 36.38 -20.10 -0.37
N ARG A 36 36.34 -20.40 0.93
CA ARG A 36 35.63 -19.58 1.94
C ARG A 36 36.12 -18.14 2.01
N LEU A 37 37.44 -17.91 2.02
CA LEU A 37 38.00 -16.55 2.12
C LEU A 37 37.71 -15.71 0.87
N PRO A 38 37.98 -16.20 -0.36
CA PRO A 38 37.54 -15.50 -1.57
C PRO A 38 36.06 -15.15 -1.58
N MET A 39 35.20 -16.04 -1.12
CA MET A 39 33.77 -15.79 -1.05
C MET A 39 33.39 -14.65 -0.11
N ILE A 40 34.00 -14.59 1.08
CA ILE A 40 33.77 -13.50 2.03
C ILE A 40 34.27 -12.18 1.44
N VAL A 41 35.46 -12.16 0.81
CA VAL A 41 36.03 -10.94 0.21
C VAL A 41 35.13 -10.43 -0.93
N VAL A 42 34.67 -11.31 -1.82
CA VAL A 42 33.74 -10.94 -2.90
C VAL A 42 32.44 -10.36 -2.34
N CYS A 43 31.83 -11.02 -1.36
CA CYS A 43 30.63 -10.51 -0.72
C CYS A 43 30.86 -9.16 -0.02
N ALA A 44 32.02 -8.97 0.63
CA ALA A 44 32.35 -7.69 1.25
C ALA A 44 32.51 -6.56 0.21
N ILE A 45 33.20 -6.83 -0.92
CA ILE A 45 33.33 -5.86 -2.01
C ILE A 45 31.97 -5.49 -2.58
N ILE A 46 31.12 -6.48 -2.87
CA ILE A 46 29.76 -6.23 -3.37
C ILE A 46 28.97 -5.40 -2.36
N THR A 47 29.09 -5.69 -1.06
CA THR A 47 28.39 -4.92 0.00
C THR A 47 28.82 -3.47 0.02
N VAL A 48 30.11 -3.19 -0.09
CA VAL A 48 30.63 -1.81 -0.13
C VAL A 48 30.14 -1.08 -1.40
N VAL A 49 30.25 -1.72 -2.56
CA VAL A 49 29.83 -1.12 -3.83
C VAL A 49 28.33 -0.84 -3.85
N LEU A 50 27.49 -1.84 -3.51
CA LEU A 50 26.04 -1.66 -3.50
C LEU A 50 25.59 -0.72 -2.37
N GLY A 51 26.28 -0.73 -1.22
CA GLY A 51 26.03 0.23 -0.15
C GLY A 51 26.33 1.67 -0.57
N PHE A 52 27.42 1.89 -1.33
CA PHE A 52 27.74 3.20 -1.90
C PHE A 52 26.69 3.63 -2.94
N VAL A 53 26.26 2.72 -3.83
CA VAL A 53 25.20 3.02 -4.80
C VAL A 53 23.90 3.37 -4.10
N ALA A 54 23.48 2.60 -3.08
CA ALA A 54 22.31 2.91 -2.29
C ALA A 54 22.39 4.29 -1.63
N ALA A 55 23.52 4.60 -0.98
CA ALA A 55 23.70 5.88 -0.28
C ALA A 55 23.70 7.11 -1.22
N THR A 56 24.10 6.95 -2.50
CA THR A 56 24.26 8.06 -3.44
C THR A 56 23.12 8.20 -4.45
N ARG A 57 22.36 7.14 -4.71
CA ARG A 57 21.34 7.10 -5.78
C ARG A 57 19.93 6.74 -5.32
N LEU A 58 19.76 6.35 -4.05
CA LEU A 58 18.45 6.01 -3.55
C LEU A 58 17.59 7.27 -3.44
N GLU A 59 16.52 7.35 -4.20
CA GLU A 59 15.55 8.42 -4.15
C GLU A 59 14.26 7.95 -3.49
N LEU A 60 13.72 8.79 -2.59
CA LEU A 60 12.39 8.60 -2.02
C LEU A 60 11.42 9.43 -2.86
N ASN A 61 10.50 8.77 -3.55
CA ASN A 61 9.54 9.43 -4.42
C ASN A 61 8.15 8.81 -4.29
N ALA A 62 7.13 9.64 -4.28
CA ALA A 62 5.75 9.21 -4.31
C ALA A 62 5.06 9.84 -5.52
N SER A 63 5.08 9.13 -6.64
CA SER A 63 4.42 9.59 -7.87
C SER A 63 2.99 9.07 -7.94
N PHE A 64 2.03 9.99 -8.04
CA PHE A 64 0.63 9.65 -8.30
C PHE A 64 0.45 8.85 -9.60
N GLU A 65 1.20 9.19 -10.63
CA GLU A 65 1.10 8.51 -11.93
C GLU A 65 1.38 7.00 -11.81
N LYS A 66 2.24 6.56 -10.89
CA LYS A 66 2.54 5.15 -10.66
C LYS A 66 1.41 4.37 -9.98
N THR A 67 0.47 5.05 -9.32
CA THR A 67 -0.70 4.39 -8.70
C THR A 67 -1.84 4.17 -9.68
N LEU A 68 -1.75 4.77 -10.88
CA LEU A 68 -2.78 4.68 -11.91
C LEU A 68 -2.65 3.39 -12.75
N PRO A 69 -3.73 2.63 -12.96
CA PRO A 69 -3.74 1.49 -13.87
C PRO A 69 -3.76 1.95 -15.34
N HIS A 70 -2.59 2.13 -15.94
CA HIS A 70 -2.43 2.74 -17.27
C HIS A 70 -3.10 1.93 -18.40
N GLY A 71 -3.29 0.64 -18.24
CA GLY A 71 -3.99 -0.22 -19.21
C GLY A 71 -5.50 -0.04 -19.22
N GLN A 72 -6.08 0.50 -18.16
CA GLN A 72 -7.51 0.67 -17.99
C GLN A 72 -8.07 1.79 -18.90
N PRO A 73 -9.15 1.55 -19.71
CA PRO A 73 -9.65 2.53 -20.68
C PRO A 73 -10.00 3.90 -20.09
N TYR A 74 -10.56 3.94 -18.87
CA TYR A 74 -10.93 5.19 -18.21
C TYR A 74 -9.71 6.04 -17.84
N ILE A 75 -8.63 5.39 -17.38
CA ILE A 75 -7.37 6.08 -17.10
C ILE A 75 -6.71 6.59 -18.39
N LYS A 76 -6.78 5.83 -19.49
CA LYS A 76 -6.31 6.32 -20.80
C LYS A 76 -7.06 7.56 -21.23
N ASN A 77 -8.38 7.61 -21.05
CA ASN A 77 -9.18 8.80 -21.30
C ASN A 77 -8.69 9.99 -20.47
N TYR A 78 -8.53 9.80 -19.16
CA TYR A 78 -8.02 10.85 -18.26
C TYR A 78 -6.65 11.36 -18.70
N LEU A 79 -5.68 10.48 -18.93
CA LEU A 79 -4.31 10.85 -19.33
C LEU A 79 -4.27 11.57 -20.69
N THR A 80 -5.17 11.21 -21.61
CA THR A 80 -5.28 11.86 -22.92
C THR A 80 -5.74 13.31 -22.81
N TYR A 81 -6.76 13.57 -21.95
CA TYR A 81 -7.40 14.87 -21.84
C TYR A 81 -7.00 15.67 -20.58
N GLN A 82 -6.08 15.17 -19.73
CA GLN A 82 -5.73 15.83 -18.46
C GLN A 82 -5.20 17.27 -18.65
N LYS A 83 -4.53 17.56 -19.78
CA LYS A 83 -4.03 18.92 -20.07
C LYS A 83 -5.15 19.91 -20.40
N GLU A 84 -6.27 19.39 -20.87
CA GLU A 84 -7.45 20.17 -21.23
C GLU A 84 -8.44 20.31 -20.06
N LEU A 85 -8.31 19.45 -19.03
CA LEU A 85 -9.16 19.39 -17.85
C LEU A 85 -8.44 19.91 -16.60
N ARG A 86 -7.86 21.10 -16.69
CA ARG A 86 -6.99 21.67 -15.62
C ARG A 86 -7.67 21.78 -14.26
N GLY A 87 -8.96 22.04 -14.21
CA GLY A 87 -9.73 22.12 -12.97
C GLY A 87 -9.89 20.79 -12.21
N LEU A 88 -9.60 19.65 -12.87
CA LEU A 88 -9.61 18.30 -12.30
C LEU A 88 -8.21 17.80 -11.91
N GLY A 89 -7.20 18.64 -12.06
CA GLY A 89 -5.80 18.31 -11.79
C GLY A 89 -5.43 18.39 -10.30
N ASN A 90 -4.13 18.36 -10.05
CA ASN A 90 -3.57 18.48 -8.71
C ASN A 90 -3.75 19.93 -8.17
N ALA A 91 -4.62 20.08 -7.18
CA ALA A 91 -4.85 21.35 -6.52
C ALA A 91 -4.86 21.20 -4.99
N LEU A 92 -4.36 22.24 -4.30
CA LEU A 92 -4.51 22.38 -2.86
C LEU A 92 -5.77 23.18 -2.55
N ARG A 93 -6.42 22.82 -1.46
CA ARG A 93 -7.50 23.59 -0.84
C ARG A 93 -7.05 23.99 0.55
N VAL A 94 -6.79 25.27 0.72
CA VAL A 94 -6.38 25.85 2.00
C VAL A 94 -7.55 26.64 2.54
N VAL A 95 -8.17 26.13 3.60
CA VAL A 95 -9.34 26.73 4.24
C VAL A 95 -8.90 27.40 5.53
N VAL A 96 -9.21 28.68 5.65
CA VAL A 96 -8.95 29.48 6.84
C VAL A 96 -10.25 29.61 7.62
N GLU A 97 -10.30 29.07 8.84
CA GLU A 97 -11.45 29.11 9.74
C GLU A 97 -11.24 30.16 10.83
N ASN A 98 -12.27 30.96 11.08
CA ASN A 98 -12.42 31.78 12.29
C ASN A 98 -13.37 31.03 13.24
N ALA A 99 -12.83 30.20 14.13
CA ALA A 99 -13.63 29.31 14.99
C ALA A 99 -14.51 30.12 15.99
N ASP A 100 -14.05 31.28 16.45
CA ASP A 100 -14.70 32.14 17.44
C ASP A 100 -15.55 33.26 16.84
N GLY A 101 -15.51 33.39 15.48
CA GLY A 101 -16.24 34.49 14.79
C GLY A 101 -16.76 34.05 13.42
N ASP A 102 -16.78 34.99 12.50
CA ASP A 102 -17.15 34.80 11.10
C ASP A 102 -16.07 35.33 10.14
N ILE A 103 -16.27 35.16 8.84
CA ILE A 103 -15.35 35.65 7.79
C ILE A 103 -15.38 37.18 7.60
N PHE A 104 -16.32 37.89 8.22
CA PHE A 104 -16.51 39.33 8.03
C PHE A 104 -15.73 40.14 9.05
N ASP A 105 -15.00 39.52 9.97
CA ASP A 105 -14.05 40.23 10.87
C ASP A 105 -12.91 40.82 10.00
N PRO A 106 -12.64 42.13 10.01
CA PRO A 106 -11.55 42.74 9.25
C PRO A 106 -10.17 42.13 9.52
N ARG A 107 -9.94 41.67 10.77
CA ARG A 107 -8.67 41.03 11.16
C ARG A 107 -8.54 39.66 10.51
N TYR A 108 -9.64 38.90 10.40
CA TYR A 108 -9.67 37.64 9.67
C TYR A 108 -9.38 37.84 8.18
N LEU A 109 -10.01 38.86 7.55
CA LEU A 109 -9.79 39.17 6.15
C LEU A 109 -8.34 39.57 5.86
N GLU A 110 -7.65 40.24 6.76
CA GLU A 110 -6.24 40.57 6.66
C GLU A 110 -5.36 39.30 6.74
N VAL A 111 -5.66 38.38 7.69
CA VAL A 111 -4.97 37.07 7.75
C VAL A 111 -5.19 36.27 6.48
N LEU A 112 -6.42 36.21 5.97
CA LEU A 112 -6.72 35.52 4.72
C LEU A 112 -5.95 36.13 3.54
N LYS A 113 -5.78 37.47 3.48
CA LYS A 113 -4.97 38.13 2.48
C LYS A 113 -3.51 37.70 2.55
N GLN A 114 -2.92 37.71 3.74
CA GLN A 114 -1.52 37.31 3.92
C GLN A 114 -1.28 35.84 3.52
N ILE A 115 -2.20 34.95 3.89
CA ILE A 115 -2.16 33.55 3.47
C ILE A 115 -2.29 33.42 1.95
N ASN A 116 -3.24 34.16 1.34
CA ASN A 116 -3.41 34.18 -0.11
C ASN A 116 -2.11 34.62 -0.82
N ASP A 117 -1.47 35.69 -0.33
CA ASP A 117 -0.26 36.25 -0.94
C ASP A 117 0.94 35.30 -0.79
N GLU A 118 1.08 34.63 0.36
CA GLU A 118 2.11 33.61 0.57
C GLU A 118 1.89 32.39 -0.34
N LEU A 119 0.65 31.93 -0.47
CA LEU A 119 0.32 30.82 -1.38
C LEU A 119 0.56 31.18 -2.85
N PHE A 120 0.20 32.40 -3.24
CA PHE A 120 0.41 32.90 -4.60
C PHE A 120 1.89 32.96 -4.99
N LEU A 121 2.76 33.23 -4.01
CA LEU A 121 4.21 33.31 -4.22
C LEU A 121 4.90 31.94 -4.08
N THR A 122 4.18 30.91 -3.64
CA THR A 122 4.74 29.57 -3.45
C THR A 122 5.22 28.96 -4.79
N PRO A 123 6.43 28.38 -4.84
CA PRO A 123 6.92 27.72 -6.06
C PRO A 123 6.02 26.59 -6.52
N GLY A 124 5.80 26.47 -7.82
CA GLY A 124 4.97 25.44 -8.42
C GLY A 124 3.47 25.72 -8.42
N VAL A 125 3.03 26.87 -7.89
CA VAL A 125 1.64 27.30 -7.95
C VAL A 125 1.31 27.86 -9.34
N ASP A 126 0.21 27.41 -9.93
CA ASP A 126 -0.37 28.01 -11.14
C ASP A 126 -1.16 29.26 -10.76
N ARG A 127 -0.43 30.38 -10.72
CA ARG A 127 -0.90 31.68 -10.23
C ARG A 127 -2.14 32.21 -10.96
N ALA A 128 -2.25 31.92 -12.24
CA ALA A 128 -3.37 32.37 -13.07
C ALA A 128 -4.71 31.78 -12.64
N TRP A 129 -4.68 30.67 -11.91
CA TRP A 129 -5.86 29.90 -11.51
C TRP A 129 -6.13 29.86 -10.01
N VAL A 130 -5.36 30.61 -9.22
CA VAL A 130 -5.65 30.77 -7.77
C VAL A 130 -6.97 31.49 -7.60
N LYS A 131 -7.87 30.91 -6.79
CA LYS A 131 -9.20 31.48 -6.47
C LYS A 131 -9.33 31.67 -4.97
N SER A 132 -9.65 32.91 -4.55
CA SER A 132 -9.95 33.27 -3.16
C SER A 132 -10.81 34.52 -3.13
N LEU A 133 -11.29 34.96 -1.97
CA LEU A 133 -11.98 36.22 -1.84
C LEU A 133 -11.16 37.43 -2.30
N TRP A 134 -9.82 37.35 -2.21
CA TRP A 134 -8.88 38.40 -2.59
C TRP A 134 -8.44 38.33 -4.08
N THR A 135 -8.87 37.31 -4.81
CA THR A 135 -8.50 37.17 -6.22
C THR A 135 -9.49 37.91 -7.11
N PRO A 136 -9.09 38.85 -7.97
CA PRO A 136 -10.00 39.62 -8.84
C PRO A 136 -10.79 38.75 -9.83
N ALA A 137 -10.29 37.52 -10.13
CA ALA A 137 -10.98 36.54 -10.98
C ALA A 137 -12.26 35.99 -10.32
N VAL A 138 -12.41 36.11 -9.01
CA VAL A 138 -13.65 35.74 -8.30
C VAL A 138 -14.59 36.91 -8.31
N ARG A 139 -15.66 36.81 -9.08
CA ARG A 139 -16.56 37.90 -9.39
C ARG A 139 -18.01 37.59 -9.01
N TRP A 140 -18.74 38.64 -8.66
CA TRP A 140 -20.19 38.58 -8.57
C TRP A 140 -20.81 39.12 -9.87
N THR A 141 -21.96 38.60 -10.23
CA THR A 141 -22.72 39.05 -11.40
C THR A 141 -24.19 39.15 -11.01
N GLU A 142 -24.84 40.26 -11.36
CA GLU A 142 -26.25 40.51 -11.13
C GLU A 142 -26.91 40.84 -12.46
N VAL A 143 -28.13 40.40 -12.62
CA VAL A 143 -28.95 40.76 -13.77
C VAL A 143 -29.75 42.01 -13.45
N THR A 144 -29.68 43.00 -14.32
CA THR A 144 -30.44 44.26 -14.20
C THR A 144 -31.26 44.47 -15.49
N GLU A 145 -32.17 45.43 -15.48
CA GLU A 145 -32.93 45.79 -16.66
C GLU A 145 -32.02 46.27 -17.83
N GLU A 146 -30.81 46.74 -17.51
CA GLU A 146 -29.84 47.22 -18.51
C GLU A 146 -28.84 46.13 -18.96
N GLY A 147 -28.99 44.87 -18.46
CA GLY A 147 -28.11 43.74 -18.75
C GLY A 147 -27.37 43.23 -17.54
N PHE A 148 -26.11 42.75 -17.73
CA PHE A 148 -25.28 42.24 -16.67
C PHE A 148 -24.49 43.32 -15.96
N ARG A 149 -24.57 43.34 -14.63
CA ARG A 149 -23.71 44.14 -13.75
C ARG A 149 -22.86 43.23 -12.92
N GLY A 150 -21.58 43.53 -12.77
CA GLY A 150 -20.67 42.65 -11.98
C GLY A 150 -19.36 43.36 -11.63
N GLY A 151 -18.64 42.73 -10.70
CA GLY A 151 -17.34 43.19 -10.24
C GLY A 151 -16.61 42.14 -9.42
N PRO A 152 -15.39 42.37 -8.94
CA PRO A 152 -14.74 41.50 -7.98
C PRO A 152 -15.59 41.32 -6.72
N VAL A 153 -15.51 40.14 -6.10
CA VAL A 153 -16.23 39.90 -4.83
C VAL A 153 -15.65 40.79 -3.73
N MET A 154 -14.32 40.85 -3.63
CA MET A 154 -13.67 41.83 -2.75
C MET A 154 -13.77 43.22 -3.36
N PRO A 155 -14.36 44.22 -2.69
CA PRO A 155 -14.42 45.58 -3.23
C PRO A 155 -13.02 46.17 -3.47
N ASP A 156 -12.81 46.84 -4.61
CA ASP A 156 -11.51 47.46 -4.96
C ASP A 156 -11.09 48.50 -3.89
N SER A 157 -12.06 49.13 -3.22
CA SER A 157 -11.88 50.14 -2.17
C SER A 157 -11.91 49.54 -0.77
N TYR A 158 -11.67 48.23 -0.59
CA TYR A 158 -11.72 47.60 0.72
C TYR A 158 -10.66 48.18 1.68
N ASP A 159 -11.18 48.79 2.79
CA ASP A 159 -10.37 49.44 3.81
C ASP A 159 -10.65 48.91 5.25
N GLY A 160 -11.45 47.83 5.36
CA GLY A 160 -11.83 47.25 6.65
C GLY A 160 -12.96 48.03 7.41
N SER A 161 -13.52 49.07 6.79
CA SER A 161 -14.65 49.79 7.37
C SER A 161 -15.95 49.00 7.33
N ALA A 162 -16.89 49.30 8.22
CA ALA A 162 -18.21 48.65 8.25
C ALA A 162 -18.94 48.73 6.91
N LYS A 163 -18.75 49.83 6.15
CA LYS A 163 -19.34 50.03 4.82
C LYS A 163 -18.79 49.05 3.81
N THR A 164 -17.46 48.87 3.76
CA THR A 164 -16.82 47.96 2.78
C THR A 164 -17.02 46.47 3.15
N VAL A 165 -17.13 46.14 4.42
CA VAL A 165 -17.54 44.83 4.90
C VAL A 165 -18.98 44.50 4.51
N GLU A 166 -19.93 45.47 4.64
CA GLU A 166 -21.30 45.25 4.22
C GLU A 166 -21.42 45.07 2.70
N GLN A 167 -20.64 45.83 1.92
CA GLN A 167 -20.55 45.63 0.47
C GLN A 167 -19.99 44.23 0.12
N LEU A 168 -18.97 43.74 0.85
CA LEU A 168 -18.45 42.38 0.68
C LEU A 168 -19.52 41.31 0.93
N LYS A 169 -20.35 41.48 2.01
CA LYS A 169 -21.47 40.57 2.29
C LYS A 169 -22.46 40.50 1.13
N GLN A 170 -22.84 41.63 0.59
CA GLN A 170 -23.74 41.69 -0.57
C GLN A 170 -23.12 41.05 -1.81
N ASN A 171 -21.82 41.30 -2.07
CA ASN A 171 -21.13 40.72 -3.21
C ASN A 171 -21.03 39.19 -3.08
N ILE A 172 -20.75 38.66 -1.89
CA ILE A 172 -20.73 37.20 -1.62
C ILE A 172 -22.11 36.60 -1.89
N ALA A 173 -23.18 37.24 -1.39
CA ALA A 173 -24.54 36.74 -1.61
C ALA A 173 -24.94 36.69 -3.10
N ARG A 174 -24.45 37.66 -3.92
CA ARG A 174 -24.72 37.72 -5.36
C ARG A 174 -23.82 36.79 -6.19
N SER A 175 -22.63 36.42 -5.70
CA SER A 175 -21.60 35.71 -6.46
C SER A 175 -21.85 34.20 -6.59
N GLY A 176 -22.72 33.62 -5.75
CA GLY A 176 -22.96 32.17 -5.70
C GLY A 176 -21.76 31.35 -5.20
N ILE A 177 -20.76 31.97 -4.51
CA ILE A 177 -19.55 31.26 -4.02
C ILE A 177 -19.74 30.61 -2.64
N VAL A 178 -20.90 30.79 -2.01
CA VAL A 178 -21.24 30.10 -0.78
C VAL A 178 -21.36 28.60 -1.06
N GLY A 179 -20.71 27.78 -0.24
CA GLY A 179 -20.54 26.34 -0.48
C GLY A 179 -19.34 25.97 -1.36
N SER A 180 -18.70 26.95 -2.04
CA SER A 180 -17.51 26.69 -2.86
C SER A 180 -16.25 27.36 -2.27
N LEU A 181 -16.18 28.67 -2.26
CA LEU A 181 -15.08 29.45 -1.68
C LEU A 181 -15.38 30.00 -0.29
N VAL A 182 -16.65 30.09 0.07
CA VAL A 182 -17.11 30.49 1.39
C VAL A 182 -17.91 29.34 1.98
N ALA A 183 -17.65 28.99 3.23
CA ALA A 183 -18.36 27.91 3.92
C ALA A 183 -19.84 28.26 4.13
N ASN A 184 -20.72 27.25 4.14
CA ASN A 184 -22.16 27.41 4.37
C ASN A 184 -22.50 28.09 5.72
N ASN A 185 -21.60 27.94 6.71
CA ASN A 185 -21.76 28.55 8.05
C ASN A 185 -21.10 29.94 8.20
N PHE A 186 -20.50 30.47 7.13
CA PHE A 186 -19.75 31.73 7.11
C PHE A 186 -18.58 31.82 8.11
N LYS A 187 -18.08 30.69 8.63
CA LYS A 187 -16.94 30.68 9.56
C LYS A 187 -15.60 30.54 8.88
N SER A 188 -15.55 30.14 7.61
CA SER A 188 -14.31 29.95 6.89
C SER A 188 -14.42 30.33 5.43
N SER A 189 -13.28 30.63 4.80
CA SER A 189 -13.16 30.78 3.37
C SER A 189 -11.96 29.98 2.83
N MET A 190 -12.05 29.57 1.57
CA MET A 190 -11.09 28.71 0.89
C MET A 190 -10.21 29.52 -0.05
N VAL A 191 -8.93 29.23 -0.03
CA VAL A 191 -7.98 29.54 -1.11
C VAL A 191 -7.77 28.29 -1.93
N PHE A 192 -8.23 28.27 -3.17
CA PHE A 192 -8.03 27.19 -4.11
C PHE A 192 -6.73 27.42 -4.88
N VAL A 193 -5.79 26.50 -4.81
CA VAL A 193 -4.41 26.64 -5.28
C VAL A 193 -4.04 25.49 -6.22
N PRO A 194 -4.24 25.64 -7.54
CA PRO A 194 -3.80 24.65 -8.51
C PRO A 194 -2.28 24.61 -8.61
N LEU A 195 -1.74 23.41 -8.81
CA LEU A 195 -0.31 23.16 -8.91
C LEU A 195 0.08 22.76 -10.32
N LEU A 196 1.22 23.24 -10.77
CA LEU A 196 1.87 22.83 -12.01
C LEU A 196 2.47 21.43 -11.86
N ALA A 197 2.63 20.69 -12.94
CA ALA A 197 3.33 19.40 -12.91
C ALA A 197 4.84 19.54 -12.67
N LYS A 198 5.41 20.69 -13.10
CA LYS A 198 6.83 21.01 -12.95
C LYS A 198 6.98 22.47 -12.56
N ASP A 199 7.98 22.77 -11.76
CA ASP A 199 8.37 24.13 -11.43
C ASP A 199 8.94 24.81 -12.70
N PRO A 200 8.36 25.92 -13.16
CA PRO A 200 8.82 26.63 -14.37
C PRO A 200 10.25 27.16 -14.26
N ALA A 201 10.72 27.48 -13.04
CA ALA A 201 12.04 28.04 -12.82
C ALA A 201 13.15 26.99 -12.92
N THR A 202 12.88 25.77 -12.47
CA THR A 202 13.88 24.69 -12.40
C THR A 202 13.66 23.59 -13.44
N GLY A 203 12.48 23.50 -14.05
CA GLY A 203 12.05 22.42 -14.95
C GLY A 203 11.88 21.07 -14.27
N LYS A 204 12.13 20.99 -12.95
CA LYS A 204 11.98 19.76 -12.16
C LYS A 204 10.54 19.55 -11.69
N ARG A 205 10.20 18.32 -11.35
CA ARG A 205 8.94 18.02 -10.65
C ARG A 205 8.89 18.74 -9.30
N ILE A 206 7.68 19.11 -8.87
CA ILE A 206 7.49 19.76 -7.57
C ILE A 206 7.81 18.76 -6.46
N ASP A 207 8.63 19.19 -5.51
CA ASP A 207 8.91 18.45 -4.28
C ASP A 207 7.74 18.62 -3.30
N TYR A 208 6.89 17.61 -3.20
CA TYR A 208 5.71 17.64 -2.35
C TYR A 208 6.05 17.64 -0.85
N HIS A 209 7.20 17.07 -0.48
CA HIS A 209 7.65 17.12 0.91
C HIS A 209 8.06 18.54 1.32
N ALA A 210 8.87 19.21 0.49
CA ALA A 210 9.24 20.60 0.71
C ALA A 210 8.03 21.53 0.69
N LEU A 211 7.07 21.30 -0.21
CA LEU A 211 5.81 22.05 -0.28
C LEU A 211 4.97 21.86 0.98
N THR A 212 4.80 20.63 1.45
CA THR A 212 4.05 20.31 2.67
C THR A 212 4.66 20.99 3.89
N LYS A 213 5.99 20.93 4.03
CA LYS A 213 6.71 21.58 5.10
C LYS A 213 6.53 23.10 5.06
N LEU A 214 6.54 23.70 3.88
CA LEU A 214 6.26 25.13 3.70
C LEU A 214 4.83 25.47 4.15
N LEU A 215 3.83 24.66 3.76
CA LEU A 215 2.44 24.85 4.16
C LEU A 215 2.24 24.73 5.67
N ASP A 216 2.91 23.77 6.31
CA ASP A 216 2.83 23.61 7.76
C ASP A 216 3.60 24.72 8.49
N ASP A 217 4.87 24.96 8.19
CA ASP A 217 5.72 25.93 8.92
C ASP A 217 5.29 27.41 8.69
N LYS A 218 5.03 27.77 7.41
CA LYS A 218 4.78 29.20 7.07
C LYS A 218 3.33 29.60 7.09
N ILE A 219 2.40 28.65 6.94
CA ILE A 219 0.97 28.97 6.89
C ILE A 219 0.26 28.44 8.13
N ARG A 220 0.27 27.11 8.37
CA ARG A 220 -0.45 26.55 9.50
C ARG A 220 0.11 27.01 10.84
N ASP A 221 1.36 26.72 11.15
CA ASP A 221 1.97 27.01 12.45
C ASP A 221 2.08 28.52 12.73
N LYS A 222 2.24 29.31 11.67
CA LYS A 222 2.33 30.77 11.79
C LYS A 222 0.98 31.43 12.17
N TYR A 223 -0.14 30.88 11.69
CA TYR A 223 -1.45 31.53 11.84
C TYR A 223 -2.41 30.79 12.81
N GLU A 224 -2.18 29.50 13.09
CA GLU A 224 -2.90 28.78 14.14
C GLU A 224 -2.35 29.15 15.53
N LEU A 225 -3.22 29.61 16.42
CA LEU A 225 -2.92 29.72 17.85
C LEU A 225 -2.86 28.32 18.46
N ALA A 226 -1.66 27.73 18.56
CA ALA A 226 -1.45 26.61 19.48
C ALA A 226 -1.50 27.16 20.92
N LYS A 227 -2.24 26.51 21.83
CA LYS A 227 -2.19 26.81 23.26
C LYS A 227 -0.74 26.74 23.73
N GLY A 228 -0.13 27.92 24.06
CA GLY A 228 1.23 28.01 24.58
C GLY A 228 2.28 28.56 23.60
N VAL A 229 1.91 28.96 22.40
CA VAL A 229 2.84 29.67 21.49
C VAL A 229 2.85 31.15 21.82
N ASP A 230 4.06 31.69 22.00
CA ASP A 230 4.29 33.10 22.34
C ASP A 230 3.68 34.01 21.24
N ASP A 231 2.97 35.05 21.66
CA ASP A 231 2.23 36.03 20.84
C ASP A 231 3.08 36.73 19.73
N LYS A 232 4.38 36.46 19.74
CA LYS A 232 5.37 37.03 18.78
C LYS A 232 5.39 36.36 17.39
N THR A 233 4.80 35.17 17.26
CA THR A 233 4.76 34.41 15.98
C THR A 233 3.48 34.66 15.19
N LEU A 234 2.49 35.28 15.79
CA LEU A 234 1.24 35.65 15.14
C LEU A 234 1.40 36.91 14.27
N ALA A 235 0.76 36.89 13.12
CA ALA A 235 0.54 38.10 12.36
C ALA A 235 -0.13 39.15 13.27
N LYS A 236 0.50 40.31 13.40
CA LYS A 236 -0.02 41.40 14.24
C LYS A 236 -1.50 41.64 13.94
N GLY A 237 -2.38 41.41 14.91
CA GLY A 237 -3.80 41.63 14.78
C GLY A 237 -4.64 40.41 14.34
N ALA A 238 -4.08 39.20 14.23
CA ALA A 238 -4.91 38.03 13.97
C ALA A 238 -5.95 37.81 15.08
N PRO A 239 -7.21 37.45 14.76
CA PRO A 239 -8.20 37.10 15.77
C PRO A 239 -7.77 35.79 16.46
N PRO A 240 -8.07 35.61 17.75
CA PRO A 240 -7.93 34.31 18.38
C PRO A 240 -8.85 33.30 17.68
N GLY A 241 -8.45 32.03 17.59
CA GLY A 241 -9.28 30.97 17.01
C GLY A 241 -9.13 30.75 15.52
N ILE A 242 -8.12 31.31 14.88
CA ILE A 242 -7.77 30.94 13.49
C ILE A 242 -7.30 29.48 13.44
N LYS A 243 -7.89 28.71 12.51
CA LYS A 243 -7.44 27.35 12.15
C LYS A 243 -7.27 27.27 10.64
N VAL A 244 -6.26 26.51 10.23
CA VAL A 244 -5.97 26.32 8.81
C VAL A 244 -6.14 24.83 8.46
N HIS A 245 -7.09 24.54 7.58
CA HIS A 245 -7.35 23.21 7.06
C HIS A 245 -6.78 23.09 5.66
N THR A 246 -5.89 22.12 5.46
CA THR A 246 -5.21 21.96 4.16
C THR A 246 -5.41 20.55 3.66
N ILE A 247 -5.99 20.42 2.45
CA ILE A 247 -6.15 19.15 1.74
C ILE A 247 -5.71 19.29 0.27
N GLY A 248 -5.50 18.17 -0.35
CA GLY A 248 -5.10 18.05 -1.76
C GLY A 248 -4.03 16.99 -1.91
N PHE A 249 -3.88 16.47 -3.13
CA PHE A 249 -2.97 15.35 -3.39
C PHE A 249 -1.53 15.66 -2.97
N ALA A 250 -1.00 16.83 -3.29
CA ALA A 250 0.37 17.21 -2.93
C ALA A 250 0.60 17.21 -1.40
N LYS A 251 -0.40 17.67 -0.61
CA LYS A 251 -0.34 17.63 0.86
C LYS A 251 -0.39 16.19 1.37
N LEU A 252 -1.27 15.36 0.81
CA LEU A 252 -1.37 13.94 1.16
C LEU A 252 -0.03 13.21 0.94
N VAL A 253 0.57 13.40 -0.24
CA VAL A 253 1.86 12.77 -0.56
C VAL A 253 2.97 13.25 0.37
N GLY A 254 3.02 14.55 0.69
CA GLY A 254 3.99 15.07 1.65
C GLY A 254 3.83 14.46 3.04
N ASP A 255 2.59 14.35 3.54
CA ASP A 255 2.30 13.70 4.83
C ASP A 255 2.66 12.19 4.82
N LEU A 256 2.51 11.52 3.68
CA LEU A 256 2.95 10.13 3.51
C LEU A 256 4.49 10.02 3.55
N ILE A 257 5.21 10.95 2.93
CA ILE A 257 6.68 10.98 2.98
C ILE A 257 7.16 11.21 4.42
N ASP A 258 6.54 12.12 5.17
CA ASP A 258 6.81 12.30 6.60
C ASP A 258 6.52 11.02 7.40
N GLY A 259 5.46 10.31 7.04
CA GLY A 259 5.15 8.99 7.57
C GLY A 259 6.25 7.97 7.32
N MET A 260 6.87 7.98 6.13
CA MET A 260 7.94 7.04 5.76
C MET A 260 9.17 7.12 6.67
N PHE A 261 9.55 8.31 7.13
CA PHE A 261 10.64 8.45 8.11
C PHE A 261 10.30 7.76 9.43
N LYS A 262 9.04 7.81 9.88
CA LYS A 262 8.59 7.08 11.08
C LYS A 262 8.57 5.56 10.85
N VAL A 263 8.32 5.11 9.63
CA VAL A 263 8.39 3.69 9.24
C VAL A 263 9.79 3.13 9.44
N MET A 264 10.84 3.89 9.17
CA MET A 264 12.22 3.47 9.45
C MET A 264 12.47 3.22 10.95
N MET A 265 11.80 3.95 11.85
CA MET A 265 11.85 3.67 13.28
C MET A 265 11.19 2.31 13.62
N PHE A 266 10.04 2.01 13.00
CA PHE A 266 9.39 0.70 13.19
C PHE A 266 10.25 -0.43 12.63
N PHE A 267 10.97 -0.22 11.52
CA PHE A 267 11.94 -1.19 11.02
C PHE A 267 13.05 -1.45 12.04
N ALA A 268 13.64 -0.41 12.63
CA ALA A 268 14.67 -0.55 13.65
C ALA A 268 14.13 -1.27 14.91
N ALA A 269 12.91 -0.95 15.35
CA ALA A 269 12.25 -1.63 16.45
C ALA A 269 12.02 -3.12 16.15
N ALA A 270 11.51 -3.45 14.97
CA ALA A 270 11.29 -4.83 14.52
C ALA A 270 12.60 -5.63 14.41
N ALA A 271 13.68 -5.00 13.90
CA ALA A 271 15.01 -5.61 13.87
C ALA A 271 15.55 -5.86 15.28
N GLY A 272 15.31 -4.95 16.21
CA GLY A 272 15.62 -5.11 17.64
C GLY A 272 14.87 -6.28 18.27
N ILE A 273 13.57 -6.37 18.04
CA ILE A 273 12.71 -7.48 18.51
C ILE A 273 13.19 -8.83 17.94
N ALA A 274 13.44 -8.89 16.62
CA ALA A 274 13.96 -10.09 15.97
C ALA A 274 15.31 -10.52 16.56
N THR A 275 16.21 -9.55 16.78
CA THR A 275 17.51 -9.78 17.43
C THR A 275 17.36 -10.32 18.84
N ALA A 276 16.45 -9.73 19.64
CA ALA A 276 16.17 -10.19 21.00
C ALA A 276 15.61 -11.63 21.02
N ILE A 277 14.64 -11.93 20.15
CA ILE A 277 14.04 -13.27 20.07
C ILE A 277 15.09 -14.31 19.67
N ILE A 278 15.89 -14.05 18.64
CA ILE A 278 16.96 -14.95 18.18
C ILE A 278 18.04 -15.10 19.28
N TYR A 279 18.41 -14.02 19.99
CA TYR A 279 19.34 -14.09 21.09
C TYR A 279 18.80 -14.92 22.27
N LEU A 280 17.53 -14.73 22.65
CA LEU A 280 16.89 -15.52 23.70
C LEU A 280 16.85 -17.00 23.35
N TYR A 281 16.63 -17.32 22.06
CA TYR A 281 16.66 -18.70 21.59
C TYR A 281 18.05 -19.31 21.62
N THR A 282 19.06 -18.60 21.10
CA THR A 282 20.44 -19.12 20.97
C THR A 282 21.28 -18.90 22.21
N ARG A 283 21.07 -17.79 22.91
CA ARG A 283 21.94 -17.20 23.95
C ARG A 283 23.42 -17.18 23.57
N CYS A 284 23.68 -16.95 22.27
CA CYS A 284 25.01 -16.89 21.69
C CYS A 284 25.13 -15.62 20.84
N VAL A 285 25.88 -14.63 21.36
CA VAL A 285 26.10 -13.34 20.67
C VAL A 285 26.69 -13.53 19.27
N ARG A 286 27.66 -14.44 19.11
CA ARG A 286 28.36 -14.66 17.82
C ARG A 286 27.41 -15.11 16.73
N SER A 287 26.60 -16.13 16.98
CA SER A 287 25.65 -16.66 15.98
C SER A 287 24.49 -15.69 15.72
N THR A 288 23.96 -15.04 16.76
CA THR A 288 22.93 -14.01 16.59
C THR A 288 23.45 -12.85 15.74
N SER A 289 24.62 -12.31 16.05
CA SER A 289 25.19 -11.19 15.28
C SER A 289 25.42 -11.55 13.81
N LEU A 290 25.84 -12.77 13.50
CA LEU A 290 26.03 -13.21 12.11
C LEU A 290 24.71 -13.36 11.36
N VAL A 291 23.66 -13.90 12.01
CA VAL A 291 22.31 -13.98 11.43
C VAL A 291 21.78 -12.59 11.06
N ILE A 292 21.86 -11.66 11.99
CA ILE A 292 21.42 -10.29 11.78
C ILE A 292 22.27 -9.57 10.75
N ALA A 293 23.61 -9.70 10.83
CA ALA A 293 24.52 -9.07 9.87
C ALA A 293 24.27 -9.55 8.42
N CYS A 294 24.10 -10.85 8.18
CA CYS A 294 23.80 -11.37 6.84
C CYS A 294 22.44 -10.87 6.32
N SER A 295 21.44 -10.74 7.20
CA SER A 295 20.13 -10.20 6.83
C SER A 295 20.19 -8.70 6.53
N ILE A 296 21.02 -7.92 7.25
CA ILE A 296 21.28 -6.50 6.93
C ILE A 296 22.05 -6.37 5.61
N VAL A 297 23.06 -7.23 5.38
CA VAL A 297 23.79 -7.25 4.10
C VAL A 297 22.84 -7.50 2.94
N ALA A 298 21.85 -8.40 3.11
CA ALA A 298 20.82 -8.63 2.09
C ALA A 298 20.01 -7.36 1.79
N VAL A 299 19.61 -6.61 2.82
CA VAL A 299 18.92 -5.31 2.66
C VAL A 299 19.79 -4.30 1.92
N ILE A 300 21.07 -4.21 2.27
CA ILE A 300 22.01 -3.30 1.58
C ILE A 300 22.14 -3.67 0.10
N TRP A 301 22.26 -4.97 -0.20
CA TRP A 301 22.34 -5.44 -1.60
C TRP A 301 21.05 -5.17 -2.36
N GLN A 302 19.90 -5.40 -1.73
CA GLN A 302 18.60 -5.08 -2.33
C GLN A 302 18.51 -3.59 -2.66
N LEU A 303 18.74 -2.70 -1.68
CA LEU A 303 18.67 -1.25 -1.87
C LEU A 303 19.68 -0.77 -2.95
N GLY A 304 20.88 -1.32 -2.97
CA GLY A 304 21.87 -1.02 -4.00
C GLY A 304 21.45 -1.46 -5.40
N LEU A 305 20.90 -2.68 -5.53
CA LEU A 305 20.45 -3.20 -6.83
C LEU A 305 19.23 -2.43 -7.36
N ILE A 306 18.22 -2.15 -6.53
CA ILE A 306 17.05 -1.39 -6.97
C ILE A 306 17.45 0.01 -7.43
N SER A 307 18.35 0.69 -6.70
CA SER A 307 18.90 2.00 -7.11
C SER A 307 19.72 1.91 -8.39
N LEU A 308 20.47 0.83 -8.59
CA LEU A 308 21.25 0.59 -9.80
C LEU A 308 20.35 0.40 -11.04
N PHE A 309 19.20 -0.25 -10.87
CA PHE A 309 18.20 -0.45 -11.93
C PHE A 309 17.28 0.74 -12.13
N GLY A 310 17.43 1.82 -11.35
CA GLY A 310 16.64 3.05 -11.50
C GLY A 310 15.26 3.00 -10.84
N PHE A 311 15.04 2.07 -9.91
CA PHE A 311 13.83 2.06 -9.08
C PHE A 311 13.96 3.04 -7.92
N GLU A 312 12.87 3.72 -7.61
CA GLU A 312 12.72 4.63 -6.48
C GLU A 312 12.01 3.92 -5.33
N LEU A 313 12.21 4.36 -4.10
CA LEU A 313 11.39 3.92 -2.97
C LEU A 313 10.15 4.82 -2.86
N ASP A 314 9.00 4.19 -2.91
CA ASP A 314 7.69 4.79 -2.70
C ASP A 314 7.05 4.28 -1.38
N PRO A 315 5.91 4.84 -0.92
CA PRO A 315 5.25 4.41 0.32
C PRO A 315 4.87 2.92 0.38
N PHE A 316 4.74 2.24 -0.75
CA PHE A 316 4.44 0.79 -0.81
C PHE A 316 5.73 -0.03 -0.77
N SER A 317 6.72 0.34 -1.57
CA SER A 317 7.98 -0.40 -1.69
C SER A 317 8.91 -0.23 -0.49
N ILE A 318 8.72 0.79 0.37
CA ILE A 318 9.51 0.98 1.60
C ILE A 318 9.35 -0.18 2.59
N LEU A 319 8.30 -0.98 2.47
CA LEU A 319 8.08 -2.17 3.29
C LEU A 319 8.96 -3.36 2.88
N VAL A 320 9.45 -3.36 1.63
CA VAL A 320 10.21 -4.49 1.05
C VAL A 320 11.53 -4.74 1.78
N PRO A 321 12.36 -3.75 2.10
CA PRO A 321 13.57 -3.95 2.92
C PRO A 321 13.32 -4.67 4.24
N PHE A 322 12.19 -4.34 4.91
CA PHE A 322 11.81 -5.05 6.12
C PHE A 322 11.42 -6.50 5.85
N LEU A 323 10.63 -6.77 4.82
CA LEU A 323 10.23 -8.14 4.46
C LEU A 323 11.47 -8.99 4.11
N VAL A 324 12.40 -8.45 3.32
CA VAL A 324 13.66 -9.13 2.98
C VAL A 324 14.50 -9.39 4.24
N PHE A 325 14.61 -8.44 5.15
CA PHE A 325 15.27 -8.65 6.45
C PHE A 325 14.60 -9.78 7.24
N ALA A 326 13.29 -9.75 7.36
CA ALA A 326 12.53 -10.71 8.15
C ALA A 326 12.60 -12.14 7.56
N ILE A 327 12.45 -12.30 6.25
CA ILE A 327 12.65 -13.57 5.52
C ILE A 327 14.10 -14.03 5.68
N GLY A 328 15.06 -13.10 5.56
CA GLY A 328 16.48 -13.39 5.77
C GLY A 328 16.76 -13.96 7.16
N VAL A 329 16.25 -13.32 8.22
CA VAL A 329 16.38 -13.82 9.59
C VAL A 329 15.78 -15.22 9.74
N SER A 330 14.63 -15.49 9.12
CA SER A 330 13.96 -16.78 9.10
C SER A 330 14.87 -17.89 8.55
N HIS A 331 15.35 -17.72 7.33
CA HIS A 331 16.22 -18.73 6.66
C HIS A 331 17.58 -18.87 7.36
N ALA A 332 18.12 -17.76 7.88
CA ALA A 332 19.36 -17.77 8.64
C ALA A 332 19.25 -18.55 9.96
N ALA A 333 18.15 -18.37 10.69
CA ALA A 333 17.88 -19.08 11.94
C ALA A 333 17.83 -20.60 11.75
N GLN A 334 17.26 -21.05 10.64
CA GLN A 334 17.21 -22.48 10.31
C GLN A 334 18.60 -23.08 10.05
N LYS A 335 19.46 -22.39 9.29
CA LYS A 335 20.85 -22.83 9.04
C LYS A 335 21.67 -22.82 10.32
N MET A 336 21.55 -21.75 11.08
CA MET A 336 22.21 -21.62 12.39
C MET A 336 21.83 -22.77 13.35
N ASN A 337 20.52 -23.10 13.43
CA ASN A 337 20.05 -24.19 14.28
C ASN A 337 20.65 -25.54 13.90
N GLY A 338 20.70 -25.87 12.60
CA GLY A 338 21.33 -27.11 12.12
C GLY A 338 22.84 -27.19 12.47
N ILE A 339 23.57 -26.09 12.27
CA ILE A 339 25.00 -26.02 12.63
C ILE A 339 25.18 -26.14 14.15
N MET A 340 24.34 -25.50 14.93
CA MET A 340 24.39 -25.53 16.39
C MET A 340 24.16 -26.95 16.94
N GLN A 341 23.20 -27.71 16.37
CA GLN A 341 22.94 -29.11 16.73
C GLN A 341 24.16 -30.03 16.43
N ASP A 342 24.75 -29.90 15.23
CA ASP A 342 25.90 -30.73 14.87
C ASP A 342 27.14 -30.41 15.70
N ILE A 343 27.42 -29.13 16.00
CA ILE A 343 28.51 -28.75 16.93
C ILE A 343 28.21 -29.29 18.32
N GLY A 344 26.98 -29.28 18.77
CA GLY A 344 26.59 -29.86 20.06
C GLY A 344 26.89 -31.35 20.14
N ARG A 345 26.69 -32.10 19.08
CA ARG A 345 27.06 -33.54 18.98
C ARG A 345 28.57 -33.78 18.96
N GLY A 346 29.40 -32.73 18.93
CA GLY A 346 30.85 -32.80 18.93
C GLY A 346 31.48 -32.70 17.54
N THR A 347 30.73 -32.37 16.49
CA THR A 347 31.25 -32.22 15.14
C THR A 347 32.01 -30.90 15.00
N HIS A 348 33.17 -30.92 14.28
CA HIS A 348 33.95 -29.73 13.99
C HIS A 348 33.13 -28.69 13.22
N LYS A 349 33.25 -27.39 13.54
CA LYS A 349 32.40 -26.28 13.01
C LYS A 349 32.32 -26.20 11.48
N LEU A 350 33.43 -26.50 10.78
CA LEU A 350 33.44 -26.53 9.30
C LEU A 350 32.61 -27.69 8.77
N VAL A 351 32.76 -28.87 9.38
CA VAL A 351 32.01 -30.05 8.97
C VAL A 351 30.52 -29.89 9.27
N ALA A 352 30.18 -29.33 10.43
CA ALA A 352 28.80 -28.99 10.81
C ALA A 352 28.14 -28.03 9.80
N ALA A 353 28.89 -27.02 9.33
CA ALA A 353 28.39 -26.10 8.31
C ALA A 353 28.15 -26.80 6.95
N ARG A 354 29.06 -27.69 6.52
CA ARG A 354 28.90 -28.51 5.29
C ARG A 354 27.74 -29.47 5.41
N TYR A 355 27.56 -30.14 6.55
CA TYR A 355 26.44 -31.05 6.82
C TYR A 355 25.10 -30.32 6.77
N THR A 356 25.01 -29.16 7.42
CA THR A 356 23.81 -28.32 7.37
C THR A 356 23.54 -27.87 5.94
N PHE A 357 24.56 -27.48 5.17
CA PHE A 357 24.41 -27.11 3.77
C PHE A 357 23.84 -28.28 2.95
N ARG A 358 24.36 -29.50 3.08
CA ARG A 358 23.83 -30.69 2.40
C ARG A 358 22.36 -30.95 2.71
N ARG A 359 21.95 -30.80 3.97
CA ARG A 359 20.58 -31.08 4.43
C ARG A 359 19.58 -30.01 4.04
N LEU A 360 19.95 -28.73 4.16
CA LEU A 360 19.00 -27.61 4.13
C LEU A 360 19.15 -26.67 2.92
N PHE A 361 20.17 -26.82 2.08
CA PHE A 361 20.38 -25.93 0.95
C PHE A 361 19.25 -26.02 -0.07
N LEU A 362 18.90 -27.21 -0.53
CA LEU A 362 17.87 -27.41 -1.55
C LEU A 362 16.49 -26.97 -1.05
N ALA A 363 16.13 -27.32 0.18
CA ALA A 363 14.88 -26.89 0.79
C ALA A 363 14.80 -25.36 0.94
N GLY A 364 15.89 -24.72 1.39
CA GLY A 364 15.96 -23.27 1.48
C GLY A 364 15.95 -22.56 0.11
N LEU A 365 16.60 -23.14 -0.90
CA LEU A 365 16.56 -22.59 -2.26
C LEU A 365 15.16 -22.65 -2.85
N THR A 366 14.47 -23.80 -2.70
CA THR A 366 13.07 -23.92 -3.19
C THR A 366 12.11 -22.99 -2.45
N ALA A 367 12.31 -22.80 -1.15
CA ALA A 367 11.54 -21.86 -0.36
C ALA A 367 11.74 -20.40 -0.84
N LEU A 368 12.98 -19.93 -0.96
CA LEU A 368 13.27 -18.59 -1.49
C LEU A 368 12.80 -18.41 -2.94
N LEU A 369 12.85 -19.45 -3.76
CA LEU A 369 12.29 -19.39 -5.12
C LEU A 369 10.75 -19.29 -5.08
N ALA A 370 10.09 -19.95 -4.13
CA ALA A 370 8.64 -19.86 -3.95
C ALA A 370 8.25 -18.42 -3.54
N ASP A 371 9.01 -17.83 -2.62
CA ASP A 371 8.81 -16.44 -2.22
C ASP A 371 9.03 -15.49 -3.42
N ALA A 372 10.14 -15.63 -4.15
CA ALA A 372 10.44 -14.79 -5.30
C ALA A 372 9.37 -14.89 -6.39
N VAL A 373 8.84 -16.09 -6.65
CA VAL A 373 7.74 -16.29 -7.59
C VAL A 373 6.44 -15.75 -7.03
N GLY A 374 6.17 -15.90 -5.74
CA GLY A 374 5.01 -15.33 -5.06
C GLY A 374 4.94 -13.80 -5.21
N PHE A 375 6.08 -13.10 -5.05
CA PHE A 375 6.19 -11.68 -5.36
C PHE A 375 6.07 -11.41 -6.87
N GLY A 376 6.74 -12.20 -7.70
CA GLY A 376 6.73 -12.03 -9.15
C GLY A 376 5.35 -12.15 -9.78
N VAL A 377 4.45 -12.95 -9.21
CA VAL A 377 3.05 -13.05 -9.66
C VAL A 377 2.30 -11.72 -9.55
N LEU A 378 2.68 -10.84 -8.61
CA LEU A 378 2.06 -9.52 -8.49
C LEU A 378 2.29 -8.63 -9.74
N MET A 379 3.27 -8.94 -10.59
CA MET A 379 3.48 -8.23 -11.87
C MET A 379 2.32 -8.38 -12.87
N VAL A 380 1.43 -9.34 -12.66
CA VAL A 380 0.21 -9.51 -13.47
C VAL A 380 -0.78 -8.35 -13.23
N ILE A 381 -0.65 -7.63 -12.11
CA ILE A 381 -1.49 -6.50 -11.75
C ILE A 381 -1.04 -5.28 -12.56
N ASP A 382 -1.94 -4.74 -13.39
CA ASP A 382 -1.66 -3.57 -14.23
C ASP A 382 -1.71 -2.25 -13.43
N ILE A 383 -0.89 -2.18 -12.39
CA ILE A 383 -0.68 -0.98 -11.57
C ILE A 383 0.84 -0.84 -11.36
N PRO A 384 1.49 0.17 -11.94
CA PRO A 384 2.95 0.29 -11.92
C PRO A 384 3.59 0.21 -10.54
N VAL A 385 3.00 0.83 -9.52
CA VAL A 385 3.53 0.77 -8.14
C VAL A 385 3.55 -0.66 -7.58
N ILE A 386 2.60 -1.51 -7.95
CA ILE A 386 2.57 -2.93 -7.54
C ILE A 386 3.58 -3.75 -8.34
N GLN A 387 3.78 -3.42 -9.61
CA GLN A 387 4.81 -4.06 -10.45
C GLN A 387 6.21 -3.72 -9.94
N ASP A 388 6.46 -2.46 -9.56
CA ASP A 388 7.72 -2.04 -8.93
C ASP A 388 7.94 -2.77 -7.58
N LEU A 389 6.89 -2.86 -6.75
CA LEU A 389 6.91 -3.64 -5.50
C LEU A 389 7.27 -5.12 -5.76
N ALA A 390 6.60 -5.75 -6.72
CA ALA A 390 6.82 -7.15 -7.09
C ALA A 390 8.27 -7.41 -7.50
N LEU A 391 8.82 -6.58 -8.36
CA LEU A 391 10.17 -6.71 -8.89
C LEU A 391 11.23 -6.45 -7.81
N THR A 392 11.06 -5.36 -7.04
CA THR A 392 11.99 -5.01 -5.96
C THR A 392 12.00 -6.05 -4.84
N ALA A 393 10.85 -6.63 -4.51
CA ALA A 393 10.75 -7.72 -3.54
C ALA A 393 11.36 -9.03 -4.08
N SER A 394 11.10 -9.38 -5.33
CA SER A 394 11.70 -10.58 -5.95
C SER A 394 13.22 -10.48 -6.02
N ILE A 395 13.79 -9.31 -6.36
CA ILE A 395 15.23 -9.04 -6.31
C ILE A 395 15.77 -9.23 -4.89
N GLY A 396 15.08 -8.65 -3.90
CA GLY A 396 15.48 -8.74 -2.49
C GLY A 396 15.52 -10.19 -1.98
N VAL A 397 14.50 -10.98 -2.31
CA VAL A 397 14.48 -12.41 -1.94
C VAL A 397 15.55 -13.20 -2.68
N ALA A 398 15.80 -12.92 -3.96
CA ALA A 398 16.88 -13.58 -4.72
C ALA A 398 18.27 -13.31 -4.10
N VAL A 399 18.49 -12.12 -3.56
CA VAL A 399 19.74 -11.77 -2.84
C VAL A 399 19.96 -12.67 -1.62
N LEU A 400 18.91 -13.10 -0.92
CA LEU A 400 18.99 -13.99 0.24
C LEU A 400 19.64 -15.36 -0.09
N ILE A 401 19.57 -15.80 -1.34
CA ILE A 401 20.26 -17.02 -1.78
C ILE A 401 21.77 -16.86 -1.53
N PHE A 402 22.33 -15.71 -1.84
CA PHE A 402 23.78 -15.45 -1.67
C PHE A 402 24.14 -15.15 -0.22
N THR A 403 23.36 -14.32 0.47
CA THR A 403 23.68 -13.86 1.83
C THR A 403 23.37 -14.91 2.90
N ASN A 404 22.19 -15.54 2.83
CA ASN A 404 21.72 -16.42 3.91
C ASN A 404 21.91 -17.91 3.62
N LEU A 405 21.91 -18.34 2.35
CA LEU A 405 22.18 -19.75 2.03
C LEU A 405 23.65 -20.06 1.80
N LEU A 406 24.45 -19.09 1.31
CA LEU A 406 25.88 -19.29 1.01
C LEU A 406 26.79 -18.59 2.05
N LEU A 407 26.68 -17.26 2.21
CA LEU A 407 27.60 -16.49 3.06
C LEU A 407 27.48 -16.86 4.53
N LEU A 408 26.27 -16.98 5.08
CA LEU A 408 26.06 -17.26 6.51
C LEU A 408 26.69 -18.60 6.95
N PRO A 409 26.47 -19.76 6.29
CA PRO A 409 27.17 -21.01 6.65
C PRO A 409 28.70 -20.90 6.55
N VAL A 410 29.21 -20.13 5.58
CA VAL A 410 30.65 -19.87 5.46
C VAL A 410 31.16 -19.09 6.67
N LEU A 411 30.47 -18.01 7.10
CA LEU A 411 30.85 -17.22 8.28
C LEU A 411 30.76 -18.06 9.56
N LEU A 412 29.69 -18.84 9.74
CA LEU A 412 29.55 -19.75 10.89
C LEU A 412 30.61 -20.86 10.90
N SER A 413 31.13 -21.30 9.73
CA SER A 413 32.23 -22.26 9.66
C SER A 413 33.54 -21.71 10.25
N TYR A 414 33.71 -20.37 10.29
CA TYR A 414 34.84 -19.71 10.96
C TYR A 414 34.54 -19.38 12.43
N ALA A 415 33.43 -18.71 12.69
CA ALA A 415 33.08 -18.23 14.04
C ALA A 415 32.60 -19.35 14.97
N GLY A 416 31.90 -20.36 14.43
CA GLY A 416 31.24 -21.39 15.20
C GLY A 416 30.11 -20.84 16.07
N VAL A 417 29.66 -21.64 17.03
CA VAL A 417 28.75 -21.26 18.11
C VAL A 417 29.41 -21.48 19.46
N SER A 418 28.91 -20.85 20.54
CA SER A 418 29.45 -21.10 21.89
C SER A 418 29.17 -22.54 22.32
N ALA A 419 30.10 -23.14 23.07
CA ALA A 419 29.95 -24.51 23.58
C ALA A 419 28.68 -24.69 24.45
N GLU A 420 28.40 -23.67 25.27
CA GLU A 420 27.19 -23.64 26.09
C GLU A 420 25.88 -23.60 25.28
N ALA A 421 25.86 -22.86 24.15
CA ALA A 421 24.69 -22.80 23.25
C ALA A 421 24.49 -24.13 22.54
N ALA A 422 25.57 -24.76 22.11
CA ALA A 422 25.59 -26.06 21.47
C ALA A 422 25.09 -27.17 22.41
N GLN A 423 25.57 -27.21 23.66
CA GLN A 423 25.09 -28.14 24.69
C GLN A 423 23.63 -27.93 25.06
N ARG A 424 23.17 -26.66 25.22
CA ARG A 424 21.74 -26.38 25.48
C ARG A 424 20.84 -26.85 24.33
N SER A 425 21.28 -26.74 23.12
CA SER A 425 20.53 -27.22 21.94
C SER A 425 20.33 -28.75 22.01
N LEU A 426 21.34 -29.49 22.48
CA LEU A 426 21.24 -30.94 22.72
C LEU A 426 20.35 -31.29 23.94
N HIS A 427 20.52 -30.59 25.06
CA HIS A 427 19.64 -30.81 26.22
C HIS A 427 18.17 -30.54 25.88
N ALA A 428 17.90 -29.46 25.14
CA ALA A 428 16.54 -29.19 24.66
C ALA A 428 16.02 -30.27 23.70
N GLU A 429 16.88 -31.01 23.00
CA GLU A 429 16.52 -32.22 22.22
C GLU A 429 16.20 -33.40 23.13
N GLN A 430 16.94 -33.58 24.22
CA GLN A 430 16.75 -34.64 25.23
C GLN A 430 15.53 -34.38 26.16
N ASP A 431 15.28 -33.12 26.56
CA ASP A 431 14.13 -32.72 27.38
C ASP A 431 12.79 -32.94 26.66
N GLN A 432 12.76 -32.95 25.37
CA GLN A 432 11.57 -33.33 24.59
C GLN A 432 11.19 -34.79 24.76
N THR A 433 12.15 -35.65 25.07
CA THR A 433 11.88 -37.07 25.40
C THR A 433 11.36 -37.23 26.80
N SER A 434 11.62 -36.31 27.73
CA SER A 434 11.17 -36.36 29.13
C SER A 434 9.80 -35.74 29.41
N GLY A 435 9.21 -35.00 28.44
CA GLY A 435 7.86 -34.44 28.55
C GLY A 435 7.68 -33.29 29.55
N GLN A 436 8.75 -32.68 30.06
CA GLN A 436 8.72 -31.56 31.02
C GLN A 436 8.90 -30.20 30.33
N GLY A 437 8.28 -29.15 30.85
CA GLY A 437 8.38 -27.79 30.35
C GLY A 437 7.82 -27.62 28.90
N LEU A 438 8.58 -27.00 27.99
CA LEU A 438 8.23 -26.87 26.55
C LEU A 438 8.08 -28.25 25.88
N GLY A 439 8.66 -29.32 26.43
CA GLY A 439 8.46 -30.68 25.97
C GLY A 439 6.99 -31.13 25.99
N ALA A 440 6.19 -30.61 26.91
CA ALA A 440 4.75 -30.90 26.96
C ALA A 440 4.00 -30.37 25.71
N LEU A 441 4.35 -29.19 25.19
CA LEU A 441 3.76 -28.65 23.96
C LEU A 441 4.09 -29.53 22.75
N TRP A 442 5.31 -29.97 22.63
CA TRP A 442 5.73 -30.85 21.54
C TRP A 442 5.10 -32.24 21.62
N THR A 443 4.94 -32.78 22.85
CA THR A 443 4.20 -34.02 23.10
C THR A 443 2.71 -33.84 22.77
N PHE A 444 2.13 -32.69 23.05
CA PHE A 444 0.77 -32.36 22.66
C PHE A 444 0.61 -32.33 21.12
N LEU A 445 1.52 -31.69 20.40
CA LEU A 445 1.49 -31.64 18.94
C LEU A 445 1.62 -33.03 18.30
N HIS A 446 2.35 -33.95 18.94
CA HIS A 446 2.44 -35.33 18.48
C HIS A 446 1.07 -36.05 18.46
N LYS A 447 0.11 -35.67 19.33
CA LYS A 447 -1.23 -36.27 19.33
C LYS A 447 -1.97 -36.09 18.03
N PHE A 448 -1.69 -35.02 17.27
CA PHE A 448 -2.32 -34.77 15.97
C PHE A 448 -1.93 -35.75 14.86
N THR A 449 -0.96 -36.64 15.11
CA THR A 449 -0.66 -37.78 14.22
C THR A 449 -1.59 -38.97 14.49
N THR A 450 -2.37 -38.97 15.58
CA THR A 450 -3.33 -40.04 15.95
C THR A 450 -4.71 -39.77 15.38
N ARG A 451 -5.45 -40.83 15.04
CA ARG A 451 -6.74 -40.72 14.33
C ARG A 451 -7.78 -39.79 15.01
N PRO A 452 -8.04 -39.87 16.33
CA PRO A 452 -9.07 -39.03 16.93
C PRO A 452 -8.72 -37.53 16.90
N TRP A 453 -7.46 -37.20 17.19
CA TRP A 453 -6.98 -35.82 17.17
C TRP A 453 -6.89 -35.26 15.73
N ALA A 454 -6.51 -36.10 14.75
CA ALA A 454 -6.48 -35.73 13.35
C ALA A 454 -7.89 -35.42 12.84
N ILE A 455 -8.90 -36.26 13.17
CA ILE A 455 -10.30 -35.97 12.81
C ILE A 455 -10.77 -34.66 13.47
N GLY A 456 -10.47 -34.47 14.76
CA GLY A 456 -10.84 -33.26 15.49
C GLY A 456 -10.25 -31.99 14.83
N ALA A 457 -8.97 -31.99 14.53
CA ALA A 457 -8.29 -30.84 13.87
C ALA A 457 -8.86 -30.56 12.48
N ILE A 458 -9.07 -31.58 11.66
CA ILE A 458 -9.65 -31.43 10.32
C ILE A 458 -11.09 -30.91 10.40
N SER A 459 -11.91 -31.45 11.34
CA SER A 459 -13.31 -31.00 11.51
C SER A 459 -13.38 -29.54 11.96
N VAL A 460 -12.56 -29.12 12.92
CA VAL A 460 -12.49 -27.72 13.37
C VAL A 460 -12.05 -26.83 12.22
N SER A 461 -11.02 -27.24 11.46
CA SER A 461 -10.54 -26.48 10.30
C SER A 461 -11.61 -26.37 9.20
N ALA A 462 -12.38 -27.43 8.96
CA ALA A 462 -13.48 -27.39 8.00
C ALA A 462 -14.60 -26.43 8.44
N VAL A 463 -14.97 -26.44 9.72
CA VAL A 463 -15.97 -25.50 10.27
C VAL A 463 -15.46 -24.06 10.16
N LEU A 464 -14.20 -23.81 10.53
CA LEU A 464 -13.58 -22.48 10.39
C LEU A 464 -13.54 -22.03 8.89
N ALA A 465 -13.24 -22.96 7.98
CA ALA A 465 -13.25 -22.66 6.54
C ALA A 465 -14.66 -22.27 6.04
N ILE A 466 -15.69 -23.00 6.49
CA ILE A 466 -17.08 -22.70 6.10
C ILE A 466 -17.52 -21.34 6.68
N ILE A 467 -17.30 -21.10 7.96
CA ILE A 467 -17.64 -19.81 8.60
C ILE A 467 -16.85 -18.67 7.94
N GLY A 468 -15.54 -18.86 7.77
CA GLY A 468 -14.69 -17.87 7.13
C GLY A 468 -15.12 -17.55 5.69
N PHE A 469 -15.48 -18.58 4.92
CA PHE A 469 -15.99 -18.41 3.57
C PHE A 469 -17.32 -17.64 3.52
N ILE A 470 -18.26 -17.95 4.41
CA ILE A 470 -19.55 -17.22 4.49
C ILE A 470 -19.30 -15.75 4.83
N VAL A 471 -18.40 -15.46 5.76
CA VAL A 471 -18.05 -14.09 6.13
C VAL A 471 -17.36 -13.38 4.97
N SER A 472 -16.41 -14.05 4.29
CA SER A 472 -15.64 -13.47 3.17
C SER A 472 -16.50 -13.09 1.95
N LEU A 473 -17.73 -13.64 1.81
CA LEU A 473 -18.66 -13.22 0.77
C LEU A 473 -19.08 -11.74 0.87
N ASN A 474 -18.90 -11.12 2.05
CA ASN A 474 -19.16 -9.70 2.27
C ASN A 474 -17.91 -8.82 2.05
N LEU A 475 -16.82 -9.38 1.53
CA LEU A 475 -15.58 -8.64 1.27
C LEU A 475 -15.81 -7.58 0.20
N GLN A 476 -15.50 -6.33 0.52
CA GLN A 476 -15.66 -5.18 -0.37
C GLN A 476 -14.32 -4.84 -1.04
N ILE A 477 -14.41 -4.39 -2.30
CA ILE A 477 -13.25 -3.98 -3.11
C ILE A 477 -13.22 -2.45 -3.13
N GLY A 478 -12.14 -1.84 -2.67
CA GLY A 478 -11.95 -0.40 -2.57
C GLY A 478 -11.89 0.09 -1.14
N ASP A 479 -11.83 1.40 -0.99
CA ASP A 479 -11.76 2.04 0.32
C ASP A 479 -13.12 2.09 1.01
N LEU A 480 -13.10 1.89 2.32
CA LEU A 480 -14.30 1.90 3.18
C LEU A 480 -14.33 3.10 4.11
N ASP A 481 -13.22 3.82 4.24
CA ASP A 481 -13.07 5.01 5.05
C ASP A 481 -13.27 6.27 4.19
N PRO A 482 -13.86 7.35 4.73
CA PRO A 482 -13.90 8.65 4.04
C PRO A 482 -12.54 9.36 4.19
N GLY A 483 -12.26 10.32 3.32
CA GLY A 483 -11.04 11.13 3.36
C GLY A 483 -9.85 10.44 2.68
N ALA A 484 -8.64 10.58 3.23
CA ALA A 484 -7.46 9.89 2.73
C ALA A 484 -7.29 8.53 3.44
N PRO A 485 -7.63 7.42 2.76
CA PRO A 485 -7.60 6.09 3.38
C PRO A 485 -6.18 5.55 3.61
N GLU A 486 -5.17 6.22 3.05
CA GLU A 486 -3.76 5.94 3.28
C GLU A 486 -3.30 6.40 4.68
N LEU A 487 -3.98 7.40 5.25
CA LEU A 487 -3.67 7.97 6.55
C LEU A 487 -4.68 7.49 7.60
N ARG A 488 -4.31 7.58 8.86
CA ARG A 488 -5.24 7.25 9.95
C ARG A 488 -6.45 8.19 9.98
N PRO A 489 -7.63 7.70 10.41
CA PRO A 489 -8.83 8.53 10.52
C PRO A 489 -8.66 9.75 11.44
N ASP A 490 -7.83 9.64 12.48
CA ASP A 490 -7.50 10.70 13.43
C ASP A 490 -6.32 11.59 12.98
N SER A 491 -5.77 11.37 11.79
CA SER A 491 -4.72 12.22 11.21
C SER A 491 -5.20 13.64 11.00
N ARG A 492 -4.27 14.60 10.99
CA ARG A 492 -4.61 16.00 10.75
C ARG A 492 -5.28 16.19 9.40
N TYR A 493 -4.75 15.55 8.36
CA TYR A 493 -5.34 15.59 7.00
C TYR A 493 -6.80 15.14 6.98
N ASN A 494 -7.12 14.01 7.63
CA ASN A 494 -8.50 13.49 7.66
C ASN A 494 -9.45 14.37 8.49
N LYS A 495 -8.97 15.00 9.56
CA LYS A 495 -9.74 16.03 10.31
C LYS A 495 -10.02 17.25 9.46
N ASP A 496 -9.02 17.74 8.71
CA ASP A 496 -9.15 18.86 7.79
C ASP A 496 -10.14 18.53 6.66
N ASN A 497 -10.03 17.31 6.07
CA ASN A 497 -10.97 16.84 5.06
C ASN A 497 -12.41 16.73 5.59
N ALA A 498 -12.60 16.20 6.79
CA ALA A 498 -13.91 16.11 7.43
C ALA A 498 -14.55 17.50 7.65
N TYR A 499 -13.76 18.49 8.09
CA TYR A 499 -14.22 19.86 8.23
C TYR A 499 -14.68 20.44 6.88
N ILE A 500 -13.88 20.29 5.83
CA ILE A 500 -14.17 20.83 4.50
C ILE A 500 -15.43 20.15 3.91
N THR A 501 -15.51 18.82 3.98
CA THR A 501 -16.68 18.08 3.48
C THR A 501 -17.98 18.43 4.20
N ALA A 502 -17.91 18.76 5.51
CA ALA A 502 -19.09 19.15 6.30
C ALA A 502 -19.58 20.56 6.00
N ASN A 503 -18.68 21.50 5.66
CA ASN A 503 -19.00 22.92 5.56
C ASN A 503 -19.02 23.46 4.12
N TYR A 504 -18.53 22.68 3.15
CA TYR A 504 -18.52 23.04 1.72
C TYR A 504 -19.30 22.04 0.89
N ALA A 505 -19.88 22.49 -0.22
CA ALA A 505 -20.59 21.64 -1.17
C ALA A 505 -19.67 21.03 -2.24
N LEU A 506 -18.46 21.56 -2.40
CA LEU A 506 -17.45 21.10 -3.34
C LEU A 506 -16.38 20.30 -2.60
N SER A 507 -16.63 19.00 -2.40
CA SER A 507 -15.67 18.08 -1.76
C SER A 507 -14.42 17.87 -2.63
N SER A 508 -13.41 17.17 -2.09
CA SER A 508 -12.24 16.71 -2.86
C SER A 508 -12.58 15.56 -3.81
N ASP A 509 -13.67 14.84 -3.53
CA ASP A 509 -14.05 13.63 -4.23
C ASP A 509 -14.81 13.95 -5.52
N GLN A 510 -14.07 14.26 -6.57
CA GLN A 510 -14.59 14.62 -7.89
C GLN A 510 -14.72 13.38 -8.76
N PHE A 511 -15.93 13.16 -9.28
CA PHE A 511 -16.21 12.16 -10.30
C PHE A 511 -16.66 12.88 -11.57
N ALA A 512 -15.88 12.79 -12.64
CA ALA A 512 -16.17 13.51 -13.87
C ALA A 512 -16.35 12.57 -15.07
N VAL A 513 -17.32 12.87 -15.91
CA VAL A 513 -17.50 12.28 -17.23
C VAL A 513 -17.11 13.31 -18.28
N ILE A 514 -16.27 12.92 -19.21
CA ILE A 514 -15.80 13.78 -20.31
C ILE A 514 -16.77 13.65 -21.48
N VAL A 515 -17.36 14.74 -21.88
CA VAL A 515 -18.15 14.81 -23.13
C VAL A 515 -17.22 15.26 -24.24
N LYS A 516 -16.92 14.33 -25.17
CA LYS A 516 -16.08 14.56 -26.35
C LYS A 516 -16.95 14.74 -27.58
N THR A 517 -16.63 15.76 -28.37
CA THR A 517 -17.32 16.10 -29.62
C THR A 517 -16.32 16.52 -30.71
N GLU A 518 -16.78 16.89 -31.89
CA GLU A 518 -16.00 17.68 -32.85
C GLU A 518 -15.75 19.08 -32.30
N ALA A 519 -14.87 19.85 -32.96
CA ALA A 519 -14.64 21.25 -32.64
C ALA A 519 -15.98 22.03 -32.63
N GLU A 520 -16.19 22.88 -31.61
CA GLU A 520 -17.41 23.65 -31.36
C GLU A 520 -18.68 22.76 -31.09
N GLY A 521 -18.54 21.45 -31.10
CA GLY A 521 -19.64 20.51 -30.88
C GLY A 521 -20.24 20.56 -29.47
N CYS A 522 -19.47 20.97 -28.46
CA CYS A 522 -19.94 21.07 -27.08
C CYS A 522 -21.02 22.17 -26.88
N LEU A 523 -21.08 23.17 -27.77
CA LEU A 523 -22.07 24.23 -27.76
C LEU A 523 -23.35 23.90 -28.51
N LYS A 524 -23.42 22.76 -29.21
CA LYS A 524 -24.61 22.36 -29.94
C LYS A 524 -25.75 22.02 -28.97
N TYR A 525 -26.96 22.47 -29.27
CA TYR A 525 -28.16 22.22 -28.47
C TYR A 525 -28.34 20.74 -28.07
N PRO A 526 -28.24 19.74 -28.99
CA PRO A 526 -28.38 18.33 -28.63
C PRO A 526 -27.30 17.84 -27.63
N THR A 527 -26.07 18.33 -27.74
CA THR A 527 -24.98 17.98 -26.84
C THR A 527 -25.23 18.51 -25.43
N LEU A 528 -25.64 19.78 -25.32
CA LEU A 528 -25.95 20.40 -24.04
C LEU A 528 -27.15 19.73 -23.35
N VAL A 529 -28.18 19.31 -24.11
CA VAL A 529 -29.33 18.58 -23.53
C VAL A 529 -28.92 17.22 -22.97
N GLU A 530 -28.08 16.49 -23.67
CA GLU A 530 -27.61 15.19 -23.17
C GLU A 530 -26.63 15.34 -21.98
N ALA A 531 -25.78 16.37 -21.98
CA ALA A 531 -24.93 16.69 -20.83
C ALA A 531 -25.78 17.07 -19.59
N ASP A 532 -26.90 17.77 -19.80
CA ASP A 532 -27.86 18.08 -18.74
C ASP A 532 -28.54 16.84 -18.17
N ARG A 533 -28.96 15.91 -19.05
CA ARG A 533 -29.53 14.62 -18.64
C ARG A 533 -28.54 13.81 -17.81
N LEU A 534 -27.26 13.80 -18.24
CA LEU A 534 -26.20 13.14 -17.48
C LEU A 534 -26.01 13.80 -16.09
N ALA A 535 -25.92 15.14 -16.04
CA ALA A 535 -25.76 15.88 -14.79
C ALA A 535 -26.94 15.61 -13.84
N TRP A 536 -28.15 15.56 -14.38
CA TRP A 536 -29.35 15.23 -13.60
C TRP A 536 -29.31 13.79 -13.07
N LEU A 537 -28.92 12.80 -13.91
CA LEU A 537 -28.78 11.41 -13.52
C LEU A 537 -27.76 11.26 -12.38
N MET A 538 -26.60 11.90 -12.52
CA MET A 538 -25.55 11.88 -11.49
C MET A 538 -26.04 12.50 -10.18
N ARG A 539 -26.80 13.60 -10.24
CA ARG A 539 -27.34 14.30 -9.07
C ARG A 539 -28.35 13.46 -8.28
N GLN A 540 -29.03 12.52 -8.94
CA GLN A 540 -29.97 11.61 -8.30
C GLN A 540 -29.28 10.44 -7.58
N GLN A 541 -27.98 10.21 -7.81
CA GLN A 541 -27.28 9.11 -7.16
C GLN A 541 -27.03 9.40 -5.68
N PRO A 542 -27.28 8.42 -4.79
CA PRO A 542 -26.96 8.57 -3.37
C PRO A 542 -25.47 8.83 -3.17
N GLY A 543 -25.15 9.84 -2.36
CA GLY A 543 -23.76 10.23 -2.09
C GLY A 543 -23.26 11.41 -2.93
N VAL A 544 -24.00 11.87 -3.93
CA VAL A 544 -23.68 13.07 -4.69
C VAL A 544 -24.14 14.32 -3.92
N GLN A 545 -23.23 15.27 -3.74
CA GLN A 545 -23.54 16.58 -3.11
C GLN A 545 -24.10 17.57 -4.12
N THR A 546 -23.40 17.73 -5.25
CA THR A 546 -23.77 18.61 -6.33
C THR A 546 -23.10 18.19 -7.64
N THR A 547 -23.58 18.76 -8.75
CA THR A 547 -22.95 18.63 -10.07
C THR A 547 -22.61 20.01 -10.63
N VAL A 548 -21.54 20.08 -11.41
CA VAL A 548 -21.10 21.29 -12.13
C VAL A 548 -20.87 20.93 -13.59
N SER A 549 -21.44 21.73 -14.47
CA SER A 549 -21.30 21.56 -15.92
C SER A 549 -21.43 22.90 -16.67
N LEU A 550 -21.00 22.93 -17.93
CA LEU A 550 -21.22 24.08 -18.82
C LEU A 550 -22.71 24.43 -18.92
N VAL A 551 -23.58 23.40 -18.84
CA VAL A 551 -25.02 23.57 -19.01
C VAL A 551 -25.62 24.47 -17.93
N ASP A 552 -25.18 24.29 -16.65
CA ASP A 552 -25.67 25.11 -15.53
C ASP A 552 -25.35 26.58 -15.73
N ALA A 553 -24.11 26.87 -16.20
CA ALA A 553 -23.67 28.24 -16.51
C ALA A 553 -24.43 28.82 -17.72
N VAL A 554 -24.60 28.05 -18.79
CA VAL A 554 -25.36 28.49 -20.00
C VAL A 554 -26.80 28.85 -19.65
N ARG A 555 -27.47 28.05 -18.82
CA ARG A 555 -28.84 28.35 -18.37
C ARG A 555 -28.92 29.67 -17.59
N GLN A 556 -28.01 29.86 -16.62
CA GLN A 556 -28.00 31.07 -15.81
C GLN A 556 -27.72 32.31 -16.65
N ILE A 557 -26.74 32.24 -17.57
CA ILE A 557 -26.41 33.37 -18.43
C ILE A 557 -27.53 33.61 -19.44
N THR A 558 -28.17 32.57 -19.99
CA THR A 558 -29.33 32.76 -20.86
C THR A 558 -30.47 33.50 -20.13
N ALA A 559 -30.84 33.07 -18.93
CA ALA A 559 -31.85 33.74 -18.14
C ALA A 559 -31.45 35.21 -17.86
N GLY A 560 -30.19 35.42 -17.51
CA GLY A 560 -29.64 36.74 -17.27
C GLY A 560 -29.71 37.66 -18.46
N SER A 561 -29.46 37.16 -19.68
CA SER A 561 -29.54 37.92 -20.92
C SER A 561 -30.98 38.34 -21.29
N PHE A 562 -31.99 37.77 -20.65
CA PHE A 562 -33.39 38.04 -20.80
C PHE A 562 -34.03 38.50 -19.45
N GLU A 563 -33.45 39.52 -18.84
CA GLU A 563 -33.94 40.25 -17.64
C GLU A 563 -34.14 39.33 -16.41
N GLY A 564 -33.42 38.17 -16.34
CA GLY A 564 -33.56 37.22 -15.23
C GLY A 564 -34.89 36.46 -15.21
N ASN A 565 -35.67 36.51 -16.28
CA ASN A 565 -36.95 35.85 -16.32
C ASN A 565 -36.77 34.32 -16.27
N PRO A 566 -37.42 33.59 -15.32
CA PRO A 566 -37.29 32.14 -15.16
C PRO A 566 -37.64 31.32 -16.38
N LYS A 567 -38.46 31.86 -17.31
CA LYS A 567 -38.78 31.18 -18.59
C LYS A 567 -37.52 30.90 -19.43
N TRP A 568 -36.48 31.70 -19.26
CA TRP A 568 -35.21 31.59 -19.98
C TRP A 568 -34.14 30.80 -19.23
N LEU A 569 -34.44 30.26 -18.07
CA LEU A 569 -33.56 29.33 -17.35
C LEU A 569 -33.58 27.95 -18.07
N THR A 570 -33.21 27.96 -19.33
CA THR A 570 -33.27 26.81 -20.23
C THR A 570 -32.10 26.78 -21.20
N ILE A 571 -31.90 25.67 -21.88
CA ILE A 571 -30.97 25.55 -22.99
C ILE A 571 -31.67 26.09 -24.24
N ASN A 572 -31.23 27.23 -24.74
CA ASN A 572 -31.86 27.86 -25.90
C ASN A 572 -31.52 27.06 -27.18
N ARG A 573 -32.49 27.02 -28.13
CA ARG A 573 -32.24 26.39 -29.45
C ARG A 573 -31.49 27.28 -30.43
N ASN A 574 -31.47 28.59 -30.18
CA ASN A 574 -30.69 29.54 -31.00
C ASN A 574 -29.20 29.42 -30.69
N GLN A 575 -28.42 29.08 -31.68
CA GLN A 575 -26.97 28.85 -31.56
C GLN A 575 -26.22 30.13 -31.16
N ASP A 576 -26.63 31.31 -31.58
CA ASP A 576 -25.98 32.57 -31.21
C ASP A 576 -26.13 32.87 -29.74
N VAL A 577 -27.31 32.58 -29.17
CA VAL A 577 -27.56 32.69 -27.72
C VAL A 577 -26.70 31.71 -26.93
N LEU A 578 -26.54 30.46 -27.43
CA LEU A 578 -25.69 29.47 -26.80
C LEU A 578 -24.21 29.89 -26.86
N ASN A 579 -23.73 30.36 -28.00
CA ASN A 579 -22.37 30.81 -28.17
C ASN A 579 -22.05 32.01 -27.25
N TYR A 580 -22.94 32.98 -27.17
CA TYR A 580 -22.81 34.12 -26.26
C TYR A 580 -22.78 33.65 -24.80
N ALA A 581 -23.73 32.79 -24.39
CA ALA A 581 -23.79 32.30 -23.03
C ALA A 581 -22.53 31.48 -22.63
N ALA A 582 -22.02 30.64 -23.54
CA ALA A 582 -20.80 29.87 -23.31
C ALA A 582 -19.56 30.76 -23.25
N GLN A 583 -19.46 31.79 -24.08
CA GLN A 583 -18.35 32.76 -24.05
C GLN A 583 -18.33 33.50 -22.70
N GLN A 584 -19.48 33.92 -22.20
CA GLN A 584 -19.60 34.58 -20.91
C GLN A 584 -19.27 33.58 -19.75
N ALA A 585 -19.72 32.34 -19.88
CA ALA A 585 -19.42 31.28 -18.90
C ALA A 585 -17.90 31.01 -18.81
N SER A 586 -17.22 30.93 -19.95
CA SER A 586 -15.78 30.65 -20.01
C SER A 586 -14.93 31.78 -19.46
N THR A 587 -15.40 33.03 -19.53
CA THR A 587 -14.70 34.20 -18.98
C THR A 587 -14.59 34.10 -17.45
N ASN A 588 -15.63 33.57 -16.80
CA ASN A 588 -15.68 33.40 -15.34
C ASN A 588 -15.16 32.03 -14.89
N ASN A 589 -15.32 30.99 -15.70
CA ASN A 589 -14.93 29.61 -15.39
C ASN A 589 -14.35 28.93 -16.63
N PRO A 590 -13.08 29.16 -16.93
CA PRO A 590 -12.42 28.60 -18.12
C PRO A 590 -12.23 27.07 -18.07
N ASP A 591 -12.54 26.43 -16.93
CA ASP A 591 -12.46 24.97 -16.76
C ASP A 591 -13.68 24.22 -17.32
N LEU A 592 -14.73 24.94 -17.79
CA LEU A 592 -15.98 24.33 -18.24
C LEU A 592 -15.86 23.62 -19.59
N PHE A 593 -14.89 23.98 -20.40
CA PHE A 593 -14.57 23.34 -21.69
C PHE A 593 -13.20 23.78 -22.21
N ASN A 594 -12.63 23.00 -23.14
CA ASN A 594 -11.36 23.33 -23.76
C ASN A 594 -11.46 24.46 -24.81
N THR A 595 -10.33 24.98 -25.29
CA THR A 595 -10.24 26.17 -26.15
C THR A 595 -11.05 26.08 -27.46
N ASN A 596 -11.21 24.87 -28.02
CA ASN A 596 -11.96 24.65 -29.27
C ASN A 596 -13.34 23.99 -29.02
N CYS A 597 -13.78 23.96 -27.78
CA CYS A 597 -15.07 23.37 -27.37
C CYS A 597 -15.35 21.98 -27.98
N SER A 598 -14.35 21.11 -27.95
CA SER A 598 -14.48 19.70 -28.32
C SER A 598 -14.53 18.77 -27.12
N VAL A 599 -14.15 19.27 -25.93
CA VAL A 599 -14.10 18.53 -24.67
C VAL A 599 -14.69 19.38 -23.55
N MET A 600 -15.69 18.83 -22.86
CA MET A 600 -16.25 19.45 -21.65
C MET A 600 -16.47 18.40 -20.56
N PRO A 601 -16.16 18.69 -19.29
CA PRO A 601 -16.44 17.80 -18.18
C PRO A 601 -17.86 18.03 -17.64
N VAL A 602 -18.51 16.94 -17.21
CA VAL A 602 -19.65 16.96 -16.29
C VAL A 602 -19.15 16.40 -14.98
N ILE A 603 -19.08 17.22 -13.92
CA ILE A 603 -18.42 16.92 -12.67
C ILE A 603 -19.47 16.71 -11.58
N ALA A 604 -19.44 15.56 -10.90
CA ALA A 604 -20.17 15.34 -9.65
C ALA A 604 -19.18 15.41 -8.47
N TYR A 605 -19.57 16.10 -7.43
CA TYR A 605 -18.89 16.18 -6.15
C TYR A 605 -19.54 15.19 -5.18
N LEU A 606 -18.75 14.24 -4.67
CA LEU A 606 -19.25 13.16 -3.84
C LEU A 606 -19.01 13.48 -2.35
N ARG A 607 -19.85 12.94 -1.47
CA ARG A 607 -19.64 13.02 -0.02
C ARG A 607 -18.50 12.15 0.47
N ASP A 608 -18.25 11.07 -0.24
CA ASP A 608 -17.17 10.10 0.00
C ASP A 608 -16.84 9.36 -1.29
N HIS A 609 -15.68 8.69 -1.29
CA HIS A 609 -15.23 7.80 -2.37
C HIS A 609 -15.32 6.33 -1.97
N LYS A 610 -16.22 5.98 -1.04
CA LYS A 610 -16.38 4.59 -0.62
C LYS A 610 -16.73 3.69 -1.82
N ALA A 611 -16.24 2.46 -1.74
CA ALA A 611 -16.42 1.46 -2.80
C ALA A 611 -17.85 1.37 -3.36
N GLY A 612 -18.86 1.31 -2.47
CA GLY A 612 -20.26 1.25 -2.89
C GLY A 612 -20.80 2.54 -3.53
N THR A 613 -20.27 3.72 -3.18
CA THR A 613 -20.62 4.99 -3.82
C THR A 613 -20.04 5.05 -5.23
N LEU A 614 -18.76 4.67 -5.37
CA LEU A 614 -18.07 4.67 -6.67
C LEU A 614 -18.66 3.64 -7.64
N GLU A 615 -18.96 2.43 -7.18
CA GLU A 615 -19.56 1.38 -8.02
C GLU A 615 -20.91 1.85 -8.61
N ARG A 616 -21.80 2.42 -7.78
CA ARG A 616 -23.08 2.97 -8.26
C ARG A 616 -22.89 4.09 -9.29
N MET A 617 -21.93 4.99 -9.06
CA MET A 617 -21.64 6.08 -10.00
C MET A 617 -21.13 5.56 -11.35
N VAL A 618 -20.22 4.59 -11.33
CA VAL A 618 -19.71 3.95 -12.57
C VAL A 618 -20.83 3.26 -13.32
N ASP A 619 -21.62 2.42 -12.63
CA ASP A 619 -22.69 1.66 -13.28
C ASP A 619 -23.74 2.59 -13.92
N ALA A 620 -24.19 3.62 -13.18
CA ALA A 620 -25.16 4.59 -13.70
C ALA A 620 -24.63 5.38 -14.90
N THR A 621 -23.37 5.82 -14.86
CA THR A 621 -22.78 6.61 -15.94
C THR A 621 -22.36 5.76 -17.14
N ALA A 622 -21.93 4.51 -16.93
CA ALA A 622 -21.65 3.57 -18.02
C ALA A 622 -22.90 3.18 -18.79
N ASP A 623 -23.99 2.86 -18.08
CA ASP A 623 -25.30 2.58 -18.70
C ASP A 623 -25.83 3.79 -19.50
N PHE A 624 -25.61 5.00 -18.96
CA PHE A 624 -25.95 6.22 -19.69
C PHE A 624 -25.09 6.38 -20.96
N ALA A 625 -23.77 6.22 -20.85
CA ALA A 625 -22.86 6.36 -21.98
C ALA A 625 -23.19 5.34 -23.09
N GLU A 626 -23.48 4.08 -22.75
CA GLU A 626 -23.86 3.05 -23.71
C GLU A 626 -25.12 3.44 -24.51
N LYS A 627 -26.12 4.07 -23.87
CA LYS A 627 -27.39 4.46 -24.48
C LYS A 627 -27.33 5.77 -25.25
N HIS A 628 -26.43 6.68 -24.89
CA HIS A 628 -26.44 8.07 -25.39
C HIS A 628 -25.20 8.44 -26.21
N ASN A 629 -24.23 7.54 -26.38
CA ASN A 629 -23.13 7.75 -27.31
C ASN A 629 -23.63 7.70 -28.76
N ASP A 630 -23.17 8.64 -29.57
CA ASP A 630 -23.42 8.68 -31.00
C ASP A 630 -22.16 9.09 -31.80
N LYS A 631 -22.29 9.33 -33.11
CA LYS A 631 -21.14 9.71 -33.96
C LYS A 631 -20.62 11.12 -33.65
N ASP A 632 -21.50 12.00 -33.20
CA ASP A 632 -21.18 13.41 -32.95
C ASP A 632 -20.75 13.68 -31.52
N ARG A 633 -21.02 12.72 -30.61
CA ARG A 633 -20.81 12.89 -29.16
C ARG A 633 -20.46 11.58 -28.49
N GLN A 634 -19.46 11.59 -27.65
CA GLN A 634 -19.04 10.45 -26.82
C GLN A 634 -18.94 10.86 -25.34
N PHE A 635 -19.52 10.06 -24.47
CA PHE A 635 -19.36 10.17 -23.01
C PHE A 635 -18.24 9.24 -22.58
N LEU A 636 -17.09 9.78 -22.25
CA LEU A 636 -15.91 9.04 -21.84
C LEU A 636 -15.83 9.04 -20.32
N LEU A 637 -15.97 7.87 -19.73
CA LEU A 637 -15.74 7.67 -18.31
C LEU A 637 -14.22 7.59 -18.09
N VAL A 638 -13.65 7.93 -17.05
CA VAL A 638 -13.95 8.67 -15.84
C VAL A 638 -12.75 9.58 -15.60
N ALA A 639 -12.95 10.75 -15.06
CA ALA A 639 -11.87 11.67 -14.66
C ALA A 639 -12.14 12.17 -13.22
N GLY A 640 -11.19 12.94 -12.66
CA GLY A 640 -11.26 13.40 -11.29
C GLY A 640 -10.77 12.36 -10.27
N THR A 641 -10.56 12.77 -9.03
CA THR A 641 -9.97 11.94 -7.97
C THR A 641 -10.80 10.68 -7.68
N ALA A 642 -12.08 10.82 -7.41
CA ALA A 642 -13.00 9.70 -7.17
C ALA A 642 -13.18 8.82 -8.41
N GLY A 643 -13.12 9.41 -9.61
CA GLY A 643 -13.20 8.66 -10.86
C GLY A 643 -11.98 7.77 -11.10
N ILE A 644 -10.80 8.28 -10.83
CA ILE A 644 -9.55 7.52 -10.91
C ILE A 644 -9.58 6.34 -9.94
N GLU A 645 -10.06 6.58 -8.73
CA GLU A 645 -10.18 5.54 -7.71
C GLU A 645 -11.20 4.47 -8.11
N ALA A 646 -12.34 4.86 -8.68
CA ALA A 646 -13.31 3.94 -9.25
C ALA A 646 -12.69 3.04 -10.33
N ALA A 647 -11.91 3.61 -11.25
CA ALA A 647 -11.19 2.84 -12.28
C ALA A 647 -10.15 1.89 -11.66
N THR A 648 -9.45 2.30 -10.61
CA THR A 648 -8.50 1.48 -9.86
C THR A 648 -9.21 0.31 -9.18
N ASN A 649 -10.37 0.53 -8.56
CA ASN A 649 -11.16 -0.52 -7.92
C ASN A 649 -11.61 -1.61 -8.91
N ILE A 650 -11.92 -1.25 -10.16
CA ILE A 650 -12.25 -2.21 -11.23
C ILE A 650 -11.04 -3.11 -11.51
N VAL A 651 -9.84 -2.55 -11.63
CA VAL A 651 -8.60 -3.31 -11.87
C VAL A 651 -8.27 -4.19 -10.67
N VAL A 652 -8.39 -3.67 -9.45
CA VAL A 652 -8.17 -4.44 -8.21
C VAL A 652 -9.13 -5.62 -8.12
N LYS A 653 -10.42 -5.43 -8.44
CA LYS A 653 -11.43 -6.51 -8.45
C LYS A 653 -11.06 -7.65 -9.40
N GLN A 654 -10.60 -7.31 -10.59
CA GLN A 654 -10.14 -8.30 -11.58
C GLN A 654 -8.82 -8.95 -11.16
N ALA A 655 -7.86 -8.13 -10.71
CA ALA A 655 -6.53 -8.57 -10.33
C ALA A 655 -6.56 -9.50 -9.11
N ASN A 656 -7.41 -9.28 -8.12
CA ASN A 656 -7.48 -10.09 -6.91
C ASN A 656 -7.73 -11.58 -7.24
N ARG A 657 -8.70 -11.86 -8.12
CA ARG A 657 -9.00 -13.25 -8.53
C ARG A 657 -7.88 -13.88 -9.34
N THR A 658 -7.35 -13.14 -10.31
CA THR A 658 -6.29 -13.62 -11.21
C THR A 658 -4.99 -13.87 -10.45
N MET A 659 -4.63 -12.97 -9.55
CA MET A 659 -3.45 -13.07 -8.70
C MET A 659 -3.51 -14.33 -7.82
N LEU A 660 -4.62 -14.56 -7.11
CA LEU A 660 -4.79 -15.75 -6.25
C LEU A 660 -4.63 -17.04 -7.06
N LEU A 661 -5.25 -17.11 -8.24
CA LEU A 661 -5.11 -18.28 -9.13
C LEU A 661 -3.64 -18.54 -9.47
N TYR A 662 -2.89 -17.53 -9.88
CA TYR A 662 -1.48 -17.69 -10.27
C TYR A 662 -0.57 -18.01 -9.08
N VAL A 663 -0.78 -17.38 -7.92
CA VAL A 663 -0.01 -17.67 -6.70
C VAL A 663 -0.20 -19.14 -6.30
N TYR A 664 -1.44 -19.61 -6.21
CA TYR A 664 -1.69 -21.01 -5.86
C TYR A 664 -1.20 -21.98 -6.93
N ALA A 665 -1.35 -21.68 -8.22
CA ALA A 665 -0.80 -22.49 -9.29
C ALA A 665 0.73 -22.61 -9.18
N ALA A 666 1.43 -21.51 -8.95
CA ALA A 666 2.88 -21.49 -8.77
C ALA A 666 3.31 -22.30 -7.54
N VAL A 667 2.65 -22.12 -6.40
CA VAL A 667 2.93 -22.85 -5.15
C VAL A 667 2.69 -24.37 -5.34
N ILE A 668 1.60 -24.74 -6.00
CA ILE A 668 1.29 -26.15 -6.31
C ILE A 668 2.39 -26.77 -7.18
N VAL A 669 2.84 -26.07 -8.24
CA VAL A 669 3.91 -26.54 -9.12
C VAL A 669 5.23 -26.70 -8.34
N LEU A 670 5.62 -25.71 -7.55
CA LEU A 670 6.85 -25.75 -6.75
C LEU A 670 6.82 -26.85 -5.69
N CYS A 671 5.70 -27.00 -4.98
CA CYS A 671 5.49 -28.13 -4.03
C CYS A 671 5.55 -29.48 -4.77
N PHE A 672 4.99 -29.58 -5.98
CA PHE A 672 5.04 -30.81 -6.75
C PHE A 672 6.47 -31.16 -7.19
N ILE A 673 7.24 -30.19 -7.65
CA ILE A 673 8.66 -30.37 -7.99
C ILE A 673 9.46 -30.85 -6.77
N THR A 674 9.18 -30.28 -5.59
CA THR A 674 9.90 -30.58 -4.34
C THR A 674 9.53 -31.98 -3.80
N PHE A 675 8.25 -32.27 -3.68
CA PHE A 675 7.78 -33.49 -3.03
C PHE A 675 7.58 -34.68 -3.99
N ARG A 676 7.38 -34.39 -5.29
CA ARG A 676 7.05 -35.38 -6.34
C ARG A 676 5.82 -36.24 -5.97
N SER A 677 4.87 -35.68 -5.24
CA SER A 677 3.68 -36.39 -4.75
C SER A 677 2.48 -35.45 -4.62
N TRP A 678 1.42 -35.68 -5.39
CA TRP A 678 0.18 -34.89 -5.30
C TRP A 678 -0.46 -34.92 -3.90
N ARG A 679 -0.34 -36.04 -3.19
CA ARG A 679 -0.84 -36.12 -1.82
C ARG A 679 -0.07 -35.18 -0.89
N ALA A 680 1.24 -35.08 -1.04
CA ALA A 680 2.06 -34.16 -0.27
C ALA A 680 1.76 -32.70 -0.63
N VAL A 681 1.49 -32.41 -1.90
CA VAL A 681 1.05 -31.07 -2.34
C VAL A 681 -0.25 -30.66 -1.66
N VAL A 682 -1.26 -31.54 -1.64
CA VAL A 682 -2.54 -31.27 -0.96
C VAL A 682 -2.31 -31.00 0.54
N VAL A 683 -1.49 -31.80 1.20
CA VAL A 683 -1.18 -31.62 2.64
C VAL A 683 -0.48 -30.27 2.89
N ALA A 684 0.36 -29.80 1.97
CA ALA A 684 1.04 -28.51 2.10
C ALA A 684 0.10 -27.31 1.81
N VAL A 685 -0.78 -27.42 0.78
CA VAL A 685 -1.57 -26.29 0.27
C VAL A 685 -2.86 -26.07 1.07
N VAL A 686 -3.49 -27.11 1.62
CA VAL A 686 -4.76 -26.97 2.37
C VAL A 686 -4.66 -26.00 3.56
N PRO A 687 -3.61 -26.04 4.41
CA PRO A 687 -3.45 -25.05 5.49
C PRO A 687 -3.34 -23.61 4.97
N LEU A 688 -2.67 -23.39 3.83
CA LEU A 688 -2.52 -22.08 3.22
C LEU A 688 -3.86 -21.54 2.69
N ALA A 689 -4.66 -22.41 2.05
CA ALA A 689 -5.99 -22.04 1.58
C ALA A 689 -6.93 -21.66 2.73
N LEU A 690 -6.87 -22.41 3.84
CA LEU A 690 -7.61 -22.05 5.05
C LEU A 690 -7.20 -20.68 5.58
N THR A 691 -5.89 -20.42 5.67
CA THR A 691 -5.36 -19.14 6.14
C THR A 691 -5.82 -17.98 5.27
N SER A 692 -5.83 -18.14 3.93
CA SER A 692 -6.33 -17.11 2.99
C SER A 692 -7.80 -16.81 3.22
N ILE A 693 -8.65 -17.82 3.32
CA ILE A 693 -10.09 -17.65 3.60
C ILE A 693 -10.33 -16.93 4.93
N LEU A 694 -9.58 -17.32 5.98
CA LEU A 694 -9.70 -16.68 7.29
C LEU A 694 -9.13 -15.24 7.29
N CYS A 695 -8.13 -14.94 6.47
CA CYS A 695 -7.61 -13.58 6.29
C CYS A 695 -8.66 -12.68 5.63
N GLU A 696 -9.33 -13.14 4.56
CA GLU A 696 -10.44 -12.42 3.94
C GLU A 696 -11.60 -12.19 4.93
N ALA A 697 -11.95 -13.21 5.73
CA ALA A 697 -12.94 -13.05 6.78
C ALA A 697 -12.52 -12.01 7.84
N LEU A 698 -11.24 -12.01 8.23
CA LEU A 698 -10.70 -11.01 9.16
C LEU A 698 -10.77 -9.60 8.57
N MET A 699 -10.49 -9.44 7.28
CA MET A 699 -10.63 -8.14 6.58
C MET A 699 -12.07 -7.62 6.71
N VAL A 700 -13.08 -8.48 6.48
CA VAL A 700 -14.50 -8.09 6.64
C VAL A 700 -14.80 -7.67 8.08
N VAL A 701 -14.34 -8.44 9.08
CA VAL A 701 -14.58 -8.14 10.51
C VAL A 701 -13.95 -6.83 10.95
N LEU A 702 -12.75 -6.52 10.42
CA LEU A 702 -12.02 -5.29 10.75
C LEU A 702 -12.43 -4.09 9.88
N GLY A 703 -13.31 -4.27 8.89
CA GLY A 703 -13.68 -3.21 7.95
C GLY A 703 -12.54 -2.79 7.04
N ILE A 704 -11.66 -3.72 6.65
CA ILE A 704 -10.55 -3.48 5.74
C ILE A 704 -10.97 -3.96 4.35
N GLY A 705 -11.05 -3.04 3.37
CA GLY A 705 -11.34 -3.38 1.97
C GLY A 705 -10.12 -3.93 1.23
N VAL A 706 -10.37 -4.65 0.12
CA VAL A 706 -9.32 -5.02 -0.82
C VAL A 706 -9.02 -3.82 -1.71
N LYS A 707 -7.85 -3.24 -1.53
CA LYS A 707 -7.35 -2.07 -2.25
C LYS A 707 -5.92 -2.30 -2.74
N VAL A 708 -5.39 -1.39 -3.53
CA VAL A 708 -4.02 -1.48 -4.07
C VAL A 708 -3.02 -1.89 -2.99
N ALA A 709 -3.11 -1.29 -1.81
CA ALA A 709 -2.20 -1.55 -0.70
C ALA A 709 -2.38 -2.92 -0.05
N THR A 710 -3.62 -3.42 0.12
CA THR A 710 -3.89 -4.70 0.80
C THR A 710 -3.89 -5.89 -0.14
N LEU A 711 -4.00 -5.65 -1.45
CA LEU A 711 -4.01 -6.71 -2.47
C LEU A 711 -2.80 -7.67 -2.38
N PRO A 712 -1.55 -7.21 -2.16
CA PRO A 712 -0.40 -8.10 -2.06
C PRO A 712 -0.39 -9.00 -0.81
N VAL A 713 -1.13 -8.67 0.24
CA VAL A 713 -1.03 -9.33 1.57
C VAL A 713 -1.24 -10.83 1.48
N ILE A 714 -2.29 -11.28 0.78
CA ILE A 714 -2.60 -12.70 0.67
C ILE A 714 -1.52 -13.43 -0.14
N ALA A 715 -1.03 -12.84 -1.23
CA ALA A 715 0.04 -13.42 -2.02
C ALA A 715 1.33 -13.59 -1.19
N LEU A 716 1.69 -12.57 -0.42
CA LEU A 716 2.84 -12.59 0.51
C LEU A 716 2.67 -13.64 1.60
N GLY A 717 1.48 -13.69 2.19
CA GLY A 717 1.18 -14.64 3.26
C GLY A 717 1.18 -16.09 2.79
N VAL A 718 0.79 -16.36 1.55
CA VAL A 718 0.85 -17.69 0.93
C VAL A 718 2.30 -18.04 0.56
N GLY A 719 3.07 -17.12 -0.04
CA GLY A 719 4.48 -17.32 -0.38
C GLY A 719 5.32 -17.70 0.85
N ILE A 720 5.33 -16.84 1.86
CA ILE A 720 6.09 -17.09 3.11
C ILE A 720 5.49 -18.25 3.91
N GLY A 721 4.18 -18.46 3.83
CA GLY A 721 3.50 -19.55 4.56
C GLY A 721 3.86 -20.94 4.06
N VAL A 722 4.15 -21.09 2.76
CA VAL A 722 4.54 -22.39 2.20
C VAL A 722 5.88 -22.88 2.74
N ASP A 723 6.76 -21.98 3.17
CA ASP A 723 8.05 -22.34 3.77
C ASP A 723 7.91 -23.26 4.97
N TYR A 724 6.94 -22.98 5.85
CA TYR A 724 6.69 -23.82 7.03
C TYR A 724 6.34 -25.26 6.62
N ALA A 725 5.52 -25.40 5.57
CA ALA A 725 5.16 -26.70 5.02
C ALA A 725 6.34 -27.38 4.34
N LEU A 726 7.12 -26.64 3.53
CA LEU A 726 8.28 -27.17 2.82
C LEU A 726 9.33 -27.73 3.78
N TYR A 727 9.66 -27.01 4.84
CA TYR A 727 10.65 -27.48 5.82
C TYR A 727 10.14 -28.66 6.66
N LEU A 728 8.94 -28.58 7.21
CA LEU A 728 8.40 -29.60 8.11
C LEU A 728 8.12 -30.90 7.34
N LEU A 729 7.44 -30.81 6.21
CA LEU A 729 7.00 -31.96 5.43
C LEU A 729 8.19 -32.65 4.72
N SER A 730 9.23 -31.90 4.30
CA SER A 730 10.45 -32.49 3.71
C SER A 730 11.14 -33.44 4.69
N VAL A 731 11.32 -33.02 5.94
CA VAL A 731 11.93 -33.86 6.97
C VAL A 731 11.02 -35.05 7.33
N GLN A 732 9.71 -34.82 7.51
CA GLN A 732 8.75 -35.88 7.78
C GLN A 732 8.76 -36.95 6.69
N LEU A 733 8.70 -36.56 5.41
CA LEU A 733 8.70 -37.49 4.28
C LEU A 733 10.02 -38.24 4.16
N ALA A 734 11.16 -37.60 4.41
CA ALA A 734 12.47 -38.24 4.41
C ALA A 734 12.51 -39.37 5.47
N GLN A 735 11.98 -39.16 6.66
CA GLN A 735 11.92 -40.16 7.72
C GLN A 735 10.94 -41.31 7.40
N GLN A 736 9.78 -40.97 6.80
CA GLN A 736 8.81 -42.01 6.40
C GLN A 736 9.35 -42.88 5.24
N ARG A 737 10.16 -42.34 4.30
CA ARG A 737 10.86 -43.13 3.27
C ARG A 737 11.84 -44.14 3.87
N LYS A 738 12.46 -43.85 4.99
CA LYS A 738 13.31 -44.77 5.78
C LYS A 738 12.53 -45.86 6.55
N GLY A 739 11.20 -45.83 6.49
CA GLY A 739 10.34 -46.85 7.11
C GLY A 739 9.79 -46.46 8.49
N LEU A 740 10.08 -45.26 8.99
CA LEU A 740 9.54 -44.81 10.27
C LEU A 740 8.02 -44.58 10.22
N PRO A 741 7.27 -45.00 11.23
CA PRO A 741 5.84 -44.69 11.31
C PRO A 741 5.62 -43.18 11.39
N LEU A 742 4.44 -42.66 10.91
CA LEU A 742 4.12 -41.24 10.84
C LEU A 742 4.39 -40.50 12.16
N GLY A 743 4.01 -41.09 13.29
CA GLY A 743 4.21 -40.44 14.60
C GLY A 743 5.69 -40.19 14.91
N GLU A 744 6.56 -41.19 14.69
CA GLU A 744 7.99 -41.04 14.93
C GLU A 744 8.65 -40.13 13.88
N ALA A 745 8.23 -40.22 12.61
CA ALA A 745 8.70 -39.34 11.55
C ALA A 745 8.36 -37.87 11.83
N TYR A 746 7.12 -37.59 12.30
CA TYR A 746 6.69 -36.25 12.70
C TYR A 746 7.43 -35.74 13.94
N LYS A 747 7.63 -36.60 14.95
CA LYS A 747 8.40 -36.27 16.16
C LYS A 747 9.81 -35.79 15.77
N LYS A 748 10.50 -36.51 14.88
CA LYS A 748 11.82 -36.11 14.39
C LYS A 748 11.74 -34.80 13.55
N ALA A 749 10.72 -34.61 12.71
CA ALA A 749 10.52 -33.39 11.97
C ALA A 749 10.34 -32.18 12.90
N VAL A 750 9.54 -32.31 13.96
CA VAL A 750 9.36 -31.26 14.96
C VAL A 750 10.65 -30.98 15.73
N GLN A 751 11.40 -31.98 16.11
CA GLN A 751 12.69 -31.81 16.78
C GLN A 751 13.73 -31.04 15.95
N PHE A 752 13.77 -31.31 14.65
CA PHE A 752 14.77 -30.72 13.75
C PHE A 752 14.31 -29.37 13.17
N THR A 753 13.07 -29.24 12.68
CA THR A 753 12.58 -28.04 11.99
C THR A 753 11.40 -27.38 12.70
N GLY A 754 10.54 -28.11 13.39
CA GLY A 754 9.30 -27.57 13.98
C GLY A 754 9.52 -26.46 15.02
N LYS A 755 10.58 -26.57 15.84
CA LYS A 755 10.98 -25.52 16.79
C LYS A 755 11.33 -24.22 16.07
N VAL A 756 12.04 -24.36 14.94
CA VAL A 756 12.45 -23.21 14.16
C VAL A 756 11.26 -22.62 13.41
N VAL A 757 10.33 -23.45 12.93
CA VAL A 757 9.06 -22.98 12.34
C VAL A 757 8.28 -22.13 13.34
N ALA A 758 8.16 -22.60 14.60
CA ALA A 758 7.51 -21.81 15.67
C ALA A 758 8.29 -20.51 15.97
N LEU A 759 9.61 -20.58 16.10
CA LEU A 759 10.47 -19.43 16.34
C LEU A 759 10.30 -18.37 15.24
N VAL A 760 10.34 -18.80 13.99
CA VAL A 760 10.22 -17.96 12.80
C VAL A 760 8.83 -17.32 12.72
N GLY A 761 7.77 -18.12 12.89
CA GLY A 761 6.40 -17.60 12.87
C GLY A 761 6.17 -16.52 13.93
N ILE A 762 6.67 -16.74 15.16
CA ILE A 762 6.61 -15.74 16.24
C ILE A 762 7.47 -14.53 15.94
N THR A 763 8.68 -14.71 15.42
CA THR A 763 9.60 -13.59 15.11
C THR A 763 9.05 -12.71 14.00
N LEU A 764 8.53 -13.30 12.91
CA LEU A 764 7.89 -12.57 11.82
C LEU A 764 6.66 -11.81 12.30
N ALA A 765 5.78 -12.48 13.05
CA ALA A 765 4.58 -11.87 13.60
C ALA A 765 4.91 -10.72 14.55
N ALA A 766 5.87 -10.91 15.49
CA ALA A 766 6.31 -9.89 16.44
C ALA A 766 7.01 -8.70 15.76
N GLY A 767 7.71 -8.93 14.66
CA GLY A 767 8.30 -7.85 13.86
C GLY A 767 7.23 -7.03 13.14
N VAL A 768 6.33 -7.71 12.42
CA VAL A 768 5.35 -7.06 11.55
C VAL A 768 4.20 -6.40 12.34
N ILE A 769 3.82 -6.93 13.52
CA ILE A 769 2.78 -6.31 14.35
C ILE A 769 3.14 -4.88 14.79
N THR A 770 4.42 -4.54 14.85
CA THR A 770 4.86 -3.17 15.16
C THR A 770 4.27 -2.15 14.17
N TRP A 771 3.96 -2.56 12.95
CA TRP A 771 3.32 -1.71 11.95
C TRP A 771 1.90 -1.29 12.32
N ALA A 772 1.22 -2.05 13.18
CA ALA A 772 -0.12 -1.68 13.66
C ALA A 772 -0.17 -0.28 14.29
N TRP A 773 0.97 0.26 14.74
CA TRP A 773 1.11 1.62 15.30
C TRP A 773 1.65 2.65 14.29
N SER A 774 1.85 2.27 13.02
CA SER A 774 2.29 3.20 11.98
C SER A 774 1.31 4.36 11.81
N PRO A 775 1.78 5.59 11.51
CA PRO A 775 0.93 6.69 11.10
C PRO A 775 0.27 6.47 9.72
N ILE A 776 0.85 5.60 8.91
CA ILE A 776 0.34 5.20 7.60
C ILE A 776 -0.66 4.05 7.81
N LYS A 777 -1.95 4.29 7.54
CA LYS A 777 -3.02 3.32 7.82
C LYS A 777 -2.87 2.02 7.03
N PHE A 778 -2.58 2.10 5.73
CA PHE A 778 -2.47 0.87 4.94
C PHE A 778 -1.31 -0.02 5.40
N GLN A 779 -0.24 0.56 5.92
CA GLN A 779 0.85 -0.20 6.54
C GLN A 779 0.39 -0.88 7.83
N ALA A 780 -0.42 -0.18 8.64
CA ALA A 780 -1.00 -0.76 9.84
C ALA A 780 -1.94 -1.93 9.50
N ASP A 781 -2.80 -1.76 8.50
CA ASP A 781 -3.69 -2.80 7.99
C ASP A 781 -2.88 -4.04 7.51
N MET A 782 -1.84 -3.83 6.68
CA MET A 782 -0.94 -4.90 6.25
C MET A 782 -0.25 -5.59 7.42
N GLY A 783 0.22 -4.83 8.41
CA GLY A 783 0.87 -5.35 9.61
C GLY A 783 -0.02 -6.30 10.40
N ILE A 784 -1.28 -5.93 10.61
CA ILE A 784 -2.28 -6.77 11.31
C ILE A 784 -2.56 -8.05 10.50
N LEU A 785 -2.83 -7.90 9.20
CA LEU A 785 -3.19 -9.02 8.33
C LEU A 785 -2.02 -10.02 8.16
N LEU A 786 -0.80 -9.54 7.92
CA LEU A 786 0.39 -10.40 7.80
C LEU A 786 0.73 -11.09 9.12
N THR A 787 0.59 -10.39 10.26
CA THR A 787 0.75 -11.02 11.60
C THR A 787 -0.20 -12.18 11.77
N PHE A 788 -1.48 -11.98 11.43
CA PHE A 788 -2.46 -13.05 11.45
C PHE A 788 -2.06 -14.22 10.54
N MET A 789 -1.65 -13.93 9.29
CA MET A 789 -1.27 -14.97 8.33
C MET A 789 -0.04 -15.76 8.79
N PHE A 790 0.99 -15.11 9.32
CA PHE A 790 2.19 -15.79 9.79
C PHE A 790 1.91 -16.70 10.97
N LEU A 791 1.11 -16.25 11.95
CA LEU A 791 0.73 -17.07 13.09
C LEU A 791 -0.19 -18.23 12.67
N TRP A 792 -1.17 -17.97 11.80
CA TRP A 792 -2.11 -19.00 11.39
C TRP A 792 -1.46 -20.05 10.47
N ASN A 793 -0.57 -19.65 9.57
CA ASN A 793 0.24 -20.58 8.77
C ASN A 793 1.16 -21.43 9.63
N MET A 794 1.78 -20.86 10.67
CA MET A 794 2.58 -21.59 11.65
C MET A 794 1.75 -22.65 12.38
N ILE A 795 0.56 -22.28 12.89
CA ILE A 795 -0.35 -23.20 13.55
C ILE A 795 -0.82 -24.29 12.57
N GLY A 796 -1.20 -23.91 11.35
CA GLY A 796 -1.59 -24.81 10.28
C GLY A 796 -0.49 -25.83 9.95
N ALA A 797 0.76 -25.40 9.86
CA ALA A 797 1.89 -26.30 9.62
C ALA A 797 2.10 -27.29 10.78
N LEU A 798 1.99 -26.84 12.03
CA LEU A 798 2.25 -27.70 13.20
C LEU A 798 1.06 -28.61 13.56
N VAL A 799 -0.17 -28.26 13.20
CA VAL A 799 -1.38 -29.00 13.59
C VAL A 799 -2.02 -29.71 12.39
N LEU A 800 -2.23 -29.00 11.29
CA LEU A 800 -3.02 -29.53 10.19
C LEU A 800 -2.20 -30.42 9.25
N ILE A 801 -0.90 -30.14 9.04
CA ILE A 801 -0.02 -31.02 8.24
C ILE A 801 0.04 -32.43 8.80
N PRO A 802 0.36 -32.68 10.11
CA PRO A 802 0.37 -34.04 10.62
C PRO A 802 -1.03 -34.70 10.59
N SER A 803 -2.09 -33.93 10.81
CA SER A 803 -3.47 -34.43 10.77
C SER A 803 -3.88 -34.89 9.37
N LEU A 804 -3.57 -34.10 8.33
CA LEU A 804 -3.81 -34.47 6.93
C LEU A 804 -2.90 -35.61 6.48
N SER A 805 -1.63 -35.64 6.96
CA SER A 805 -0.67 -36.71 6.65
C SER A 805 -1.15 -38.09 7.17
N HIS A 806 -1.90 -38.12 8.27
CA HIS A 806 -2.47 -39.38 8.81
C HIS A 806 -3.32 -40.09 7.74
N PHE A 807 -4.11 -39.35 6.98
CA PHE A 807 -5.01 -39.94 5.98
C PHE A 807 -4.37 -40.01 4.57
N LEU A 808 -3.60 -39.01 4.16
CA LEU A 808 -3.11 -38.88 2.80
C LEU A 808 -1.71 -39.44 2.59
N LEU A 809 -0.88 -39.51 3.65
CA LEU A 809 0.53 -39.90 3.59
C LEU A 809 0.88 -41.00 4.60
N PRO A 810 0.15 -42.16 4.65
CA PRO A 810 0.54 -43.26 5.48
C PRO A 810 1.90 -43.82 5.02
N THR A 811 2.74 -44.32 5.93
CA THR A 811 4.12 -44.75 5.64
C THR A 811 4.19 -45.79 4.51
N SER A 812 3.23 -46.70 4.42
CA SER A 812 3.11 -47.70 3.34
C SER A 812 2.98 -47.11 1.93
N VAL A 813 2.39 -45.91 1.83
CA VAL A 813 2.23 -45.20 0.54
C VAL A 813 3.48 -44.39 0.19
N VAL A 814 4.17 -43.85 1.20
CA VAL A 814 5.38 -43.06 1.02
C VAL A 814 6.55 -43.96 0.63
N GLN A 815 6.67 -45.15 1.21
CA GLN A 815 7.71 -46.16 0.87
C GLN A 815 7.60 -46.71 -0.56
N LYS A 816 6.39 -46.90 -1.12
CA LYS A 816 6.22 -47.41 -2.48
C LYS A 816 6.67 -46.44 -3.59
N ARG A 817 6.96 -45.18 -3.27
CA ARG A 817 7.34 -44.14 -4.21
C ARG A 817 8.76 -43.62 -4.05
N GLY A 818 9.53 -44.10 -3.08
CA GLY A 818 10.97 -43.88 -2.92
C GLY A 818 11.70 -45.02 -3.60
#